data_70677b97097442ba1cb3602406938a75
#
_entry.id   70677b97097442ba1cb3602406938a75
#
_cell.length_a   1.000
_cell.length_b   1.000
_cell.length_c   1.000
_cell.angle_alpha   90.00
_cell.angle_beta   90.00
_cell.angle_gamma   90.00
#
_symmetry.space_group_name_H-M   'P 1'
#
loop_
_entity.id
_entity.type
_entity.pdbx_description
1 polymer ?
#
loop_
_entity_poly.entity_id
_entity_poly.type
_entity_poly.pdbx_seq_one_letter_code
_entity_poly.pdbx_strand_id
1 'polypeptide(L)'
;MAFRVPDSTLEEIRLRTDLVDVISSYGVNVKRAGSGYMACCPFHHEKTPSFSIQPEKGFYHCFGCGESGDVFKFVQKQEGLGFMEAVKKLAERCGVTIQEKEDPEAGKRARLYALHAELAAFFRRCLLQAKEAEAARAYLKSRDLEGDIGEKFCIGYAPKGDAPLQRWAEKYKFKLEELSDAGVLLPPREGFTRWYNRFGGRLMFTIRDRAGRPVAFSGRILTNDKKAAKYVNSPETPIFKKSNILFALDQAAGNIAKAARREAIVCEGQIDVIRCHACGFNTAVASQGTSFTVEHVQLLKRCADSAVLVFDGDGAGQKAAIRTGGEFLAAEIPVRVATLPPGEDPDSLLRTKGPEAFRACLDAAESITAFQVRVLRAHEANPGSIDAVSRVSRAVLDTLAKCPSAVMRETLMDEAAGLLHVTADALREDLAKAGGGRSGASATGGTPVVPVQRARRPLSQSAADGVPVAPDEYEEEIPPDIDAAAPENNPPPPRERALCEFLFDHEHDVALVEQVEKYATDNVLTHPFTRLFVAAWRKGCEVGSSVESLLDELSPTECAWLNEILMSNDRSGLSELSPERILQDFLRQIWMEAVRRRQGALPAESTAENDLKRLNYSTCIRRLQCDPWRKASALMTPELLA
;
A
#
# COMPACT_ATOMS: atom_id res chain seq x y z
N MET A 1 -4.79 30.33 -3.07
CA MET A 1 -3.81 29.65 -3.93
C MET A 1 -2.83 28.94 -3.03
N ALA A 2 -2.67 27.61 -3.15
CA ALA A 2 -1.70 26.86 -2.37
C ALA A 2 -0.38 26.85 -3.14
N PHE A 3 0.56 27.68 -2.69
CA PHE A 3 1.91 27.70 -3.25
C PHE A 3 2.74 26.58 -2.62
N ARG A 4 3.46 25.81 -3.45
CA ARG A 4 4.46 24.84 -2.99
C ARG A 4 5.84 25.42 -3.25
N VAL A 5 6.63 25.52 -2.19
CA VAL A 5 8.05 25.86 -2.31
C VAL A 5 8.82 24.59 -2.70
N PRO A 6 9.67 24.62 -3.73
CA PRO A 6 10.51 23.49 -4.09
C PRO A 6 11.41 23.05 -2.93
N ASP A 7 11.64 21.74 -2.78
CA ASP A 7 12.51 21.21 -1.73
C ASP A 7 13.93 21.77 -1.80
N SER A 8 14.44 22.02 -3.00
CA SER A 8 15.72 22.69 -3.23
C SER A 8 15.77 24.11 -2.65
N THR A 9 14.68 24.87 -2.73
CA THR A 9 14.59 26.22 -2.14
C THR A 9 14.51 26.14 -0.61
N LEU A 10 13.82 25.14 -0.05
CA LEU A 10 13.80 24.90 1.38
C LEU A 10 15.20 24.53 1.92
N GLU A 11 15.94 23.69 1.19
CA GLU A 11 17.33 23.37 1.52
C GLU A 11 18.25 24.59 1.41
N GLU A 12 18.09 25.42 0.40
CA GLU A 12 18.84 26.66 0.26
C GLU A 12 18.60 27.62 1.43
N ILE A 13 17.34 27.78 1.86
CA ILE A 13 16.99 28.58 3.04
C ILE A 13 17.64 27.99 4.30
N ARG A 14 17.60 26.65 4.49
CA ARG A 14 18.28 25.99 5.63
C ARG A 14 19.77 26.25 5.63
N LEU A 15 20.44 26.09 4.49
CA LEU A 15 21.89 26.28 4.36
C LEU A 15 22.33 27.72 4.59
N ARG A 16 21.52 28.70 4.20
CA ARG A 16 21.82 30.14 4.37
C ARG A 16 21.38 30.70 5.72
N THR A 17 20.63 29.93 6.49
CA THR A 17 20.09 30.38 7.79
C THR A 17 20.88 29.76 8.94
N ASP A 18 21.54 30.60 9.74
CA ASP A 18 22.17 30.14 10.98
C ASP A 18 21.09 29.97 12.07
N LEU A 19 20.95 28.73 12.55
CA LEU A 19 19.95 28.37 13.57
C LEU A 19 20.19 29.10 14.90
N VAL A 20 21.47 29.33 15.29
CA VAL A 20 21.83 30.02 16.51
C VAL A 20 21.48 31.51 16.43
N ASP A 21 21.76 32.12 15.29
CA ASP A 21 21.43 33.53 15.03
C ASP A 21 19.92 33.78 15.02
N VAL A 22 19.15 32.84 14.41
CA VAL A 22 17.69 32.93 14.44
C VAL A 22 17.19 32.83 15.88
N ILE A 23 17.56 31.81 16.62
CA ILE A 23 17.12 31.61 18.00
C ILE A 23 17.50 32.80 18.88
N SER A 24 18.73 33.30 18.75
CA SER A 24 19.23 34.45 19.53
C SER A 24 18.44 35.74 19.22
N SER A 25 17.98 35.91 17.95
CA SER A 25 17.20 37.09 17.56
C SER A 25 15.83 37.21 18.24
N TYR A 26 15.35 36.10 18.84
CA TYR A 26 14.14 36.10 19.67
C TYR A 26 14.42 36.32 21.17
N GLY A 27 15.63 36.81 21.53
CA GLY A 27 16.00 37.11 22.91
C GLY A 27 16.41 35.90 23.74
N VAL A 28 16.60 34.72 23.12
CA VAL A 28 17.08 33.54 23.81
C VAL A 28 18.58 33.65 24.04
N ASN A 29 19.00 33.57 25.30
CA ASN A 29 20.41 33.67 25.67
C ASN A 29 21.12 32.33 25.43
N VAL A 30 21.77 32.20 24.28
CA VAL A 30 22.42 30.98 23.81
C VAL A 30 23.88 30.95 24.27
N LYS A 31 24.30 29.87 24.96
CA LYS A 31 25.69 29.68 25.44
C LYS A 31 26.31 28.45 24.77
N ARG A 32 27.57 28.53 24.42
CA ARG A 32 28.30 27.39 23.84
C ARG A 32 28.47 26.27 24.86
N ALA A 33 28.19 25.03 24.47
CA ALA A 33 28.30 23.85 25.31
C ALA A 33 28.83 22.67 24.48
N GLY A 34 30.09 22.34 24.59
CA GLY A 34 30.73 21.29 23.80
C GLY A 34 30.74 21.61 22.31
N SER A 35 30.25 20.67 21.49
CA SER A 35 30.10 20.81 20.03
C SER A 35 28.83 21.57 19.59
N GLY A 36 27.97 21.96 20.52
CA GLY A 36 26.73 22.68 20.25
C GLY A 36 26.52 23.86 21.19
N TYR A 37 25.27 24.23 21.38
CA TYR A 37 24.85 25.32 22.24
C TYR A 37 23.71 24.90 23.16
N MET A 38 23.58 25.56 24.31
CA MET A 38 22.52 25.37 25.29
C MET A 38 21.88 26.71 25.68
N ALA A 39 20.58 26.68 25.91
CA ALA A 39 19.79 27.82 26.37
C ALA A 39 18.65 27.38 27.30
N CYS A 40 18.00 28.32 27.99
CA CYS A 40 16.67 28.07 28.54
C CYS A 40 15.68 28.04 27.41
N CYS A 41 14.73 27.10 27.47
CA CYS A 41 13.74 26.86 26.40
C CYS A 41 12.77 28.05 26.28
N PRO A 42 12.54 28.58 25.08
CA PRO A 42 11.57 29.65 24.89
C PRO A 42 10.11 29.13 24.88
N PHE A 43 9.88 27.83 24.87
CA PHE A 43 8.56 27.21 24.72
C PHE A 43 7.94 26.73 26.03
N HIS A 44 8.73 26.67 27.13
CA HIS A 44 8.24 26.41 28.47
C HIS A 44 9.08 27.15 29.50
N HIS A 45 8.55 27.32 30.69
CA HIS A 45 9.23 28.08 31.76
C HIS A 45 10.21 27.18 32.50
N GLU A 46 11.51 27.54 32.47
CA GLU A 46 12.59 26.81 33.18
C GLU A 46 13.67 27.79 33.66
N LYS A 47 14.42 27.36 34.69
CA LYS A 47 15.56 28.14 35.24
C LYS A 47 16.92 27.55 34.85
N THR A 48 16.96 26.28 34.51
CA THR A 48 18.17 25.54 34.11
C THR A 48 18.14 25.27 32.61
N PRO A 49 19.22 25.54 31.85
CA PRO A 49 19.25 25.33 30.41
C PRO A 49 19.01 23.86 30.04
N SER A 50 17.94 23.57 29.31
CA SER A 50 17.63 22.24 28.78
C SER A 50 17.44 22.23 27.26
N PHE A 51 17.52 23.41 26.64
CA PHE A 51 17.32 23.59 25.20
C PHE A 51 18.66 23.47 24.47
N SER A 52 18.90 22.33 23.84
CA SER A 52 20.11 22.02 23.09
C SER A 52 19.95 22.43 21.63
N ILE A 53 20.96 23.10 21.08
CA ILE A 53 21.00 23.54 19.68
C ILE A 53 22.22 22.94 19.02
N GLN A 54 22.07 22.26 17.91
CA GLN A 54 23.13 21.66 17.12
C GLN A 54 23.19 22.27 15.72
N PRO A 55 23.94 23.34 15.50
CA PRO A 55 23.96 24.08 14.23
C PRO A 55 24.40 23.22 13.03
N GLU A 56 25.42 22.36 13.25
CA GLU A 56 25.92 21.46 12.20
C GLU A 56 24.86 20.47 11.68
N LYS A 57 23.88 20.15 12.55
CA LYS A 57 22.74 19.28 12.19
C LYS A 57 21.51 20.08 11.81
N GLY A 58 21.51 21.40 11.93
CA GLY A 58 20.36 22.27 11.68
C GLY A 58 19.16 22.00 12.61
N PHE A 59 19.41 21.56 13.85
CA PHE A 59 18.39 20.97 14.71
C PHE A 59 18.49 21.45 16.15
N TYR A 60 17.33 21.63 16.82
CA TYR A 60 17.25 21.86 18.25
C TYR A 60 16.39 20.79 18.95
N HIS A 61 16.66 20.54 20.21
CA HIS A 61 15.90 19.68 21.10
C HIS A 61 15.89 20.20 22.53
N CYS A 62 14.71 20.26 23.12
CA CYS A 62 14.56 20.59 24.54
C CYS A 62 14.37 19.32 25.37
N PHE A 63 15.30 19.05 26.28
CA PHE A 63 15.21 17.90 27.19
C PHE A 63 14.19 18.10 28.32
N GLY A 64 13.68 19.32 28.51
CA GLY A 64 12.67 19.63 29.53
C GLY A 64 11.24 19.35 29.04
N CYS A 65 10.85 19.87 27.88
CA CYS A 65 9.48 19.72 27.35
C CYS A 65 9.37 18.81 26.13
N GLY A 66 10.49 18.23 25.65
CA GLY A 66 10.49 17.35 24.47
C GLY A 66 10.34 18.05 23.12
N GLU A 67 10.25 19.40 23.09
CA GLU A 67 10.12 20.14 21.84
C GLU A 67 11.38 20.05 21.00
N SER A 68 11.22 19.79 19.70
CA SER A 68 12.35 19.60 18.79
C SER A 68 11.98 20.00 17.37
N GLY A 69 12.97 20.42 16.59
CA GLY A 69 12.75 20.74 15.19
C GLY A 69 13.90 21.48 14.53
N ASP A 70 13.66 21.92 13.30
CA ASP A 70 14.56 22.75 12.50
C ASP A 70 14.20 24.25 12.65
N VAL A 71 14.90 25.10 11.91
CA VAL A 71 14.68 26.55 11.92
C VAL A 71 13.27 26.95 11.52
N PHE A 72 12.63 26.22 10.58
CA PHE A 72 11.26 26.51 10.19
C PHE A 72 10.28 26.24 11.33
N LYS A 73 10.41 25.10 11.99
CA LYS A 73 9.55 24.72 13.10
C LYS A 73 9.73 25.65 14.31
N PHE A 74 10.98 26.12 14.53
CA PHE A 74 11.25 27.11 15.56
C PHE A 74 10.47 28.41 15.34
N VAL A 75 10.57 28.99 14.13
CA VAL A 75 9.87 30.24 13.78
C VAL A 75 8.35 30.08 13.79
N GLN A 76 7.85 28.95 13.26
CA GLN A 76 6.41 28.64 13.33
C GLN A 76 5.88 28.70 14.76
N LYS A 77 6.60 28.07 15.69
CA LYS A 77 6.14 27.94 17.05
C LYS A 77 6.32 29.22 17.86
N GLN A 78 7.40 29.93 17.62
CA GLN A 78 7.73 31.19 18.32
C GLN A 78 6.75 32.31 17.97
N GLU A 79 6.29 32.34 16.71
CA GLU A 79 5.40 33.42 16.23
C GLU A 79 3.95 32.95 15.95
N GLY A 80 3.66 31.66 16.13
CA GLY A 80 2.33 31.12 15.82
C GLY A 80 2.00 31.09 14.32
N LEU A 81 3.03 31.08 13.46
CA LEU A 81 2.88 31.15 12.00
C LEU A 81 2.60 29.79 11.37
N GLY A 82 1.93 29.83 10.22
CA GLY A 82 1.88 28.66 9.33
C GLY A 82 3.24 28.36 8.69
N PHE A 83 3.43 27.12 8.19
CA PHE A 83 4.70 26.70 7.59
C PHE A 83 5.15 27.65 6.47
N MET A 84 4.26 28.01 5.55
CA MET A 84 4.57 28.87 4.42
C MET A 84 4.94 30.30 4.84
N GLU A 85 4.33 30.80 5.90
CA GLU A 85 4.65 32.13 6.45
C GLU A 85 6.04 32.12 7.08
N ALA A 86 6.39 31.06 7.84
CA ALA A 86 7.72 30.87 8.39
C ALA A 86 8.79 30.74 7.29
N VAL A 87 8.48 30.01 6.22
CA VAL A 87 9.38 29.88 5.04
C VAL A 87 9.58 31.24 4.36
N LYS A 88 8.53 32.02 4.11
CA LYS A 88 8.63 33.36 3.52
C LYS A 88 9.52 34.29 4.37
N LYS A 89 9.30 34.29 5.67
CA LYS A 89 10.05 35.11 6.62
C LYS A 89 11.54 34.77 6.65
N LEU A 90 11.86 33.47 6.68
CA LEU A 90 13.25 33.01 6.66
C LEU A 90 13.92 33.27 5.32
N ALA A 91 13.19 33.08 4.20
CA ALA A 91 13.69 33.40 2.88
C ALA A 91 14.04 34.87 2.73
N GLU A 92 13.16 35.78 3.22
CA GLU A 92 13.42 37.23 3.24
C GLU A 92 14.66 37.56 4.07
N ARG A 93 14.81 36.92 5.25
CA ARG A 93 15.96 37.13 6.14
C ARG A 93 17.28 36.68 5.52
N CYS A 94 17.30 35.58 4.77
CA CYS A 94 18.54 35.06 4.16
C CYS A 94 18.72 35.46 2.68
N GLY A 95 17.84 36.34 2.15
CA GLY A 95 17.92 36.85 0.78
C GLY A 95 17.65 35.80 -0.31
N VAL A 96 16.89 34.75 0.02
CA VAL A 96 16.46 33.73 -0.96
C VAL A 96 15.14 34.15 -1.59
N THR A 97 15.14 34.29 -2.90
CA THR A 97 13.92 34.57 -3.65
C THR A 97 13.12 33.28 -3.81
N ILE A 98 11.95 33.22 -3.18
CA ILE A 98 11.02 32.11 -3.41
C ILE A 98 10.44 32.30 -4.81
N GLN A 99 10.88 31.46 -5.76
CA GLN A 99 10.21 31.38 -7.05
C GLN A 99 8.85 30.71 -6.81
N GLU A 100 7.79 31.48 -6.83
CA GLU A 100 6.42 30.97 -6.82
C GLU A 100 6.20 30.26 -8.17
N LYS A 101 6.56 28.99 -8.25
CA LYS A 101 6.11 28.16 -9.37
C LYS A 101 4.62 27.96 -9.14
N GLU A 102 3.82 28.50 -10.02
CA GLU A 102 2.42 28.11 -10.13
C GLU A 102 2.39 26.59 -10.27
N ASP A 103 1.78 25.92 -9.31
CA ASP A 103 1.53 24.49 -9.42
C ASP A 103 0.37 24.33 -10.43
N PRO A 104 0.61 23.87 -11.66
CA PRO A 104 -0.41 23.75 -12.69
C PRO A 104 -1.55 22.80 -12.26
N GLU A 105 -1.26 21.91 -11.30
CA GLU A 105 -2.23 20.97 -10.72
C GLU A 105 -3.04 21.58 -9.55
N ALA A 106 -2.62 22.71 -8.98
CA ALA A 106 -3.29 23.32 -7.83
C ALA A 106 -4.74 23.70 -8.16
N GLY A 107 -4.97 24.26 -9.35
CA GLY A 107 -6.30 24.58 -9.85
C GLY A 107 -7.19 23.35 -10.00
N LYS A 108 -6.64 22.28 -10.56
CA LYS A 108 -7.33 20.99 -10.72
C LYS A 108 -7.68 20.38 -9.36
N ARG A 109 -6.73 20.38 -8.41
CA ARG A 109 -7.00 19.88 -7.04
C ARG A 109 -8.07 20.72 -6.32
N ALA A 110 -8.01 22.05 -6.40
CA ALA A 110 -9.01 22.92 -5.80
C ALA A 110 -10.41 22.64 -6.37
N ARG A 111 -10.50 22.43 -7.68
CA ARG A 111 -11.73 22.08 -8.38
C ARG A 111 -12.28 20.73 -7.94
N LEU A 112 -11.40 19.70 -7.80
CA LEU A 112 -11.78 18.38 -7.29
C LEU A 112 -12.28 18.44 -5.84
N TYR A 113 -11.66 19.21 -4.95
CA TYR A 113 -12.17 19.41 -3.58
C TYR A 113 -13.57 20.01 -3.57
N ALA A 114 -13.81 21.07 -4.37
CA ALA A 114 -15.12 21.68 -4.49
C ALA A 114 -16.16 20.68 -5.02
N LEU A 115 -15.80 19.91 -6.05
CA LEU A 115 -16.67 18.88 -6.62
C LEU A 115 -17.04 17.80 -5.60
N HIS A 116 -16.06 17.26 -4.87
CA HIS A 116 -16.33 16.22 -3.88
C HIS A 116 -17.19 16.72 -2.71
N ALA A 117 -17.01 17.96 -2.26
CA ALA A 117 -17.85 18.57 -1.23
C ALA A 117 -19.32 18.68 -1.68
N GLU A 118 -19.54 19.16 -2.91
CA GLU A 118 -20.89 19.27 -3.48
C GLU A 118 -21.52 17.89 -3.75
N LEU A 119 -20.72 16.89 -4.20
CA LEU A 119 -21.18 15.51 -4.39
C LEU A 119 -21.58 14.85 -3.07
N ALA A 120 -20.81 15.04 -2.01
CA ALA A 120 -21.14 14.52 -0.69
C ALA A 120 -22.50 15.09 -0.20
N ALA A 121 -22.72 16.39 -0.37
CA ALA A 121 -23.99 17.04 -0.06
C ALA A 121 -25.12 16.51 -0.97
N PHE A 122 -24.86 16.27 -2.25
CA PHE A 122 -25.84 15.70 -3.19
C PHE A 122 -26.25 14.28 -2.77
N PHE A 123 -25.30 13.39 -2.51
CA PHE A 123 -25.60 12.03 -2.07
C PHE A 123 -26.35 12.00 -0.72
N ARG A 124 -26.01 12.91 0.19
CA ARG A 124 -26.75 13.06 1.46
C ARG A 124 -28.20 13.48 1.21
N ARG A 125 -28.47 14.47 0.34
CA ARG A 125 -29.83 14.87 -0.05
C ARG A 125 -30.59 13.72 -0.70
N CYS A 126 -29.95 12.95 -1.60
CA CYS A 126 -30.56 11.77 -2.21
C CYS A 126 -30.96 10.74 -1.17
N LEU A 127 -30.12 10.45 -0.18
CA LEU A 127 -30.45 9.53 0.91
C LEU A 127 -31.71 9.97 1.67
N LEU A 128 -31.79 11.25 1.99
CA LEU A 128 -32.87 11.79 2.80
C LEU A 128 -34.21 11.94 2.05
N GLN A 129 -34.15 12.30 0.75
CA GLN A 129 -35.33 12.76 0.02
C GLN A 129 -35.76 11.84 -1.15
N ALA A 130 -34.84 11.07 -1.75
CA ALA A 130 -35.20 10.26 -2.90
C ALA A 130 -36.05 9.03 -2.49
N LYS A 131 -37.12 8.76 -3.24
CA LYS A 131 -37.98 7.59 -3.01
C LYS A 131 -37.18 6.29 -3.18
N GLU A 132 -36.33 6.21 -4.19
CA GLU A 132 -35.49 5.04 -4.46
C GLU A 132 -34.44 4.73 -3.37
N ALA A 133 -34.16 5.67 -2.45
CA ALA A 133 -33.28 5.50 -1.30
C ALA A 133 -33.96 4.84 -0.09
N GLU A 134 -35.21 4.38 -0.19
CA GLU A 134 -35.95 3.77 0.92
C GLU A 134 -35.22 2.54 1.47
N ALA A 135 -34.72 1.66 0.60
CA ALA A 135 -33.93 0.50 1.01
C ALA A 135 -32.64 0.89 1.75
N ALA A 136 -32.00 2.02 1.36
CA ALA A 136 -30.82 2.54 2.04
C ALA A 136 -31.17 3.08 3.45
N ARG A 137 -32.27 3.80 3.58
CA ARG A 137 -32.77 4.26 4.88
C ARG A 137 -33.15 3.09 5.78
N ALA A 138 -33.90 2.11 5.26
CA ALA A 138 -34.26 0.90 6.01
C ALA A 138 -33.02 0.13 6.48
N TYR A 139 -31.98 0.01 5.63
CA TYR A 139 -30.71 -0.60 5.99
C TYR A 139 -30.02 0.16 7.13
N LEU A 140 -29.90 1.49 7.05
CA LEU A 140 -29.28 2.29 8.10
C LEU A 140 -30.08 2.18 9.41
N LYS A 141 -31.42 2.20 9.34
CA LYS A 141 -32.30 2.03 10.49
C LYS A 141 -32.11 0.67 11.16
N SER A 142 -32.04 -0.42 10.37
CA SER A 142 -31.80 -1.77 10.91
C SER A 142 -30.44 -1.91 11.59
N ARG A 143 -29.54 -0.96 11.35
CA ARG A 143 -28.21 -0.91 11.95
C ARG A 143 -28.02 0.28 12.91
N ASP A 144 -29.08 1.00 13.29
CA ASP A 144 -29.01 2.20 14.15
C ASP A 144 -27.89 3.17 13.73
N LEU A 145 -27.73 3.37 12.42
CA LEU A 145 -26.74 4.27 11.82
C LEU A 145 -27.38 5.47 11.11
N GLU A 146 -28.62 5.81 11.48
CA GLU A 146 -29.34 7.00 11.02
C GLU A 146 -29.09 8.21 11.95
N GLY A 147 -29.70 9.36 11.64
CA GLY A 147 -29.60 10.56 12.48
C GLY A 147 -28.19 11.18 12.50
N ASP A 148 -27.77 11.58 13.72
CA ASP A 148 -26.53 12.33 13.96
C ASP A 148 -25.28 11.60 13.47
N ILE A 149 -25.21 10.27 13.66
CA ILE A 149 -24.06 9.49 13.20
C ILE A 149 -24.00 9.44 11.68
N GLY A 150 -25.14 9.30 11.01
CA GLY A 150 -25.21 9.35 9.54
C GLY A 150 -24.85 10.71 8.98
N GLU A 151 -25.13 11.79 9.70
CA GLU A 151 -24.71 13.16 9.35
C GLU A 151 -23.21 13.35 9.61
N LYS A 152 -22.75 12.99 10.78
CA LYS A 152 -21.32 13.06 11.17
C LYS A 152 -20.40 12.40 10.14
N PHE A 153 -20.80 11.24 9.59
CA PHE A 153 -20.04 10.50 8.58
C PHE A 153 -20.45 10.85 7.14
N CYS A 154 -21.36 11.79 6.96
CA CYS A 154 -21.85 12.22 5.66
C CYS A 154 -22.30 11.03 4.78
N ILE A 155 -23.07 10.09 5.40
CA ILE A 155 -23.60 8.92 4.70
C ILE A 155 -24.64 9.39 3.70
N GLY A 156 -24.57 8.88 2.46
CA GLY A 156 -25.40 9.29 1.33
C GLY A 156 -25.99 8.12 0.56
N TYR A 157 -26.64 8.43 -0.56
CA TYR A 157 -27.11 7.44 -1.52
C TYR A 157 -26.87 7.96 -2.93
N ALA A 158 -26.25 7.15 -3.78
CA ALA A 158 -26.08 7.44 -5.19
C ALA A 158 -27.33 6.96 -5.96
N PRO A 159 -28.07 7.85 -6.63
CA PRO A 159 -29.27 7.46 -7.36
C PRO A 159 -28.94 6.51 -8.51
N LYS A 160 -29.91 5.65 -8.85
CA LYS A 160 -29.76 4.71 -9.96
C LYS A 160 -29.67 5.45 -11.29
N GLY A 161 -28.87 4.89 -12.20
CA GLY A 161 -28.63 5.47 -13.52
C GLY A 161 -27.71 6.69 -13.48
N ASP A 162 -27.48 7.25 -14.63
CA ASP A 162 -26.57 8.39 -14.88
C ASP A 162 -27.27 9.74 -14.95
N ALA A 163 -28.53 9.79 -15.40
CA ALA A 163 -29.27 11.02 -15.63
C ALA A 163 -29.42 11.94 -14.38
N PRO A 164 -29.67 11.42 -13.15
CA PRO A 164 -29.74 12.30 -11.99
C PRO A 164 -28.41 13.03 -11.70
N LEU A 165 -27.29 12.35 -11.89
CA LEU A 165 -25.97 12.90 -11.66
C LEU A 165 -25.57 13.89 -12.76
N GLN A 166 -25.94 13.64 -14.02
CA GLN A 166 -25.72 14.54 -15.14
C GLN A 166 -26.51 15.86 -14.95
N ARG A 167 -27.81 15.78 -14.61
CA ARG A 167 -28.63 16.97 -14.31
C ARG A 167 -28.08 17.77 -13.13
N TRP A 168 -27.57 17.08 -12.12
CA TRP A 168 -26.92 17.72 -10.99
C TRP A 168 -25.66 18.46 -11.43
N ALA A 169 -24.80 17.82 -12.24
CA ALA A 169 -23.57 18.42 -12.76
C ALA A 169 -23.86 19.69 -13.57
N GLU A 170 -24.84 19.63 -14.47
CA GLU A 170 -25.29 20.78 -15.25
C GLU A 170 -25.75 21.95 -14.36
N LYS A 171 -26.60 21.65 -13.35
CA LYS A 171 -27.09 22.65 -12.40
C LYS A 171 -25.97 23.36 -11.63
N TYR A 172 -24.94 22.62 -11.21
CA TYR A 172 -23.80 23.13 -10.43
C TYR A 172 -22.61 23.54 -11.29
N LYS A 173 -22.76 23.54 -12.62
CA LYS A 173 -21.75 23.95 -13.60
C LYS A 173 -20.44 23.12 -13.50
N PHE A 174 -20.58 21.81 -13.31
CA PHE A 174 -19.50 20.86 -13.44
C PHE A 174 -19.59 20.15 -14.79
N LYS A 175 -18.43 19.93 -15.42
CA LYS A 175 -18.34 19.14 -16.65
C LYS A 175 -18.37 17.65 -16.33
N LEU A 176 -18.84 16.82 -17.26
CA LEU A 176 -18.88 15.36 -17.07
C LEU A 176 -17.48 14.76 -16.96
N GLU A 177 -16.49 15.35 -17.64
CA GLU A 177 -15.09 15.00 -17.55
C GLU A 177 -14.53 15.24 -16.12
N GLU A 178 -14.97 16.32 -15.43
CA GLU A 178 -14.58 16.57 -14.05
C GLU A 178 -15.15 15.50 -13.09
N LEU A 179 -16.37 14.99 -13.37
CA LEU A 179 -16.94 13.87 -12.61
C LEU A 179 -16.22 12.57 -12.90
N SER A 180 -15.68 12.41 -14.09
CA SER A 180 -14.81 11.27 -14.46
C SER A 180 -13.46 11.37 -13.76
N ASP A 181 -12.84 12.55 -13.74
CA ASP A 181 -11.61 12.81 -13.00
C ASP A 181 -11.78 12.57 -11.47
N ALA A 182 -12.97 12.80 -10.95
CA ALA A 182 -13.35 12.48 -9.57
C ALA A 182 -13.70 10.99 -9.36
N GLY A 183 -13.70 10.21 -10.43
CA GLY A 183 -14.02 8.77 -10.40
C GLY A 183 -15.47 8.43 -10.07
N VAL A 184 -16.40 9.36 -10.30
CA VAL A 184 -17.84 9.16 -10.02
C VAL A 184 -18.63 8.77 -11.25
N LEU A 185 -18.25 9.28 -12.41
CA LEU A 185 -18.75 8.85 -13.71
C LEU A 185 -17.65 8.08 -14.45
N LEU A 186 -18.05 7.07 -15.18
CA LEU A 186 -17.22 6.38 -16.16
C LEU A 186 -17.50 6.95 -17.55
N PRO A 187 -16.44 7.24 -18.34
CA PRO A 187 -16.64 7.76 -19.69
C PRO A 187 -17.33 6.76 -20.59
N PRO A 188 -17.94 7.22 -21.70
CA PRO A 188 -18.49 6.34 -22.70
C PRO A 188 -17.43 5.36 -23.23
N ARG A 189 -17.84 4.11 -23.48
CA ARG A 189 -16.99 3.14 -24.18
C ARG A 189 -16.87 3.55 -25.65
N GLU A 190 -15.80 3.09 -26.31
CA GLU A 190 -15.60 3.33 -27.74
C GLU A 190 -16.84 2.91 -28.55
N GLY A 191 -17.38 3.81 -29.38
CA GLY A 191 -18.62 3.62 -30.14
C GLY A 191 -19.92 3.92 -29.39
N PHE A 192 -19.87 4.36 -28.14
CA PHE A 192 -21.03 4.73 -27.33
C PHE A 192 -20.90 6.18 -26.85
N THR A 193 -22.04 6.82 -26.59
CA THR A 193 -22.09 8.21 -26.06
C THR A 193 -22.54 8.29 -24.62
N ARG A 194 -22.89 7.14 -24.00
CA ARG A 194 -23.47 7.10 -22.66
C ARG A 194 -22.41 7.06 -21.58
N TRP A 195 -22.54 7.97 -20.61
CA TRP A 195 -21.80 7.96 -19.36
C TRP A 195 -22.43 6.97 -18.36
N TYR A 196 -21.65 6.42 -17.47
CA TYR A 196 -22.12 5.46 -16.47
C TYR A 196 -21.82 5.94 -15.06
N ASN A 197 -22.83 5.90 -14.18
CA ASN A 197 -22.65 6.19 -12.77
C ASN A 197 -21.96 4.99 -12.09
N ARG A 198 -20.73 5.19 -11.62
CA ARG A 198 -19.93 4.16 -10.91
C ARG A 198 -20.65 3.63 -9.67
N PHE A 199 -21.37 4.48 -8.97
CA PHE A 199 -21.99 4.19 -7.68
C PHE A 199 -23.50 4.00 -7.75
N GLY A 200 -24.09 3.91 -8.88
CA GLY A 200 -25.55 3.90 -9.06
C GLY A 200 -26.27 2.86 -8.18
N GLY A 201 -27.22 3.31 -7.37
CA GLY A 201 -28.02 2.47 -6.47
C GLY A 201 -27.33 2.04 -5.19
N ARG A 202 -26.19 2.63 -4.82
CA ARG A 202 -25.39 2.25 -3.65
C ARG A 202 -25.55 3.22 -2.48
N LEU A 203 -25.42 2.66 -1.26
CA LEU A 203 -25.22 3.44 -0.04
C LEU A 203 -23.80 4.01 -0.06
N MET A 204 -23.66 5.32 0.14
CA MET A 204 -22.41 6.05 -0.02
C MET A 204 -21.79 6.42 1.32
N PHE A 205 -20.51 6.10 1.47
CA PHE A 205 -19.66 6.55 2.57
C PHE A 205 -18.69 7.58 2.04
N THR A 206 -18.70 8.77 2.63
CA THR A 206 -17.79 9.85 2.25
C THR A 206 -16.44 9.66 2.91
N ILE A 207 -15.38 9.58 2.09
CA ILE A 207 -13.99 9.48 2.54
C ILE A 207 -13.44 10.89 2.61
N ARG A 208 -12.82 11.24 3.76
CA ARG A 208 -12.30 12.58 4.02
C ARG A 208 -10.80 12.52 4.29
N ASP A 209 -10.13 13.59 3.90
CA ASP A 209 -8.73 13.80 4.29
C ASP A 209 -8.61 14.21 5.77
N ARG A 210 -7.38 14.34 6.27
CA ARG A 210 -7.12 14.72 7.66
C ARG A 210 -7.68 16.09 8.05
N ALA A 211 -7.93 16.97 7.07
CA ALA A 211 -8.56 18.27 7.28
C ALA A 211 -10.11 18.21 7.24
N GLY A 212 -10.70 17.03 7.10
CA GLY A 212 -12.14 16.79 7.05
C GLY A 212 -12.76 17.08 5.67
N ARG A 213 -11.95 17.32 4.62
CA ARG A 213 -12.46 17.61 3.27
C ARG A 213 -12.79 16.29 2.56
N PRO A 214 -13.97 16.16 1.93
CA PRO A 214 -14.30 15.03 1.07
C PRO A 214 -13.31 14.89 -0.09
N VAL A 215 -12.76 13.70 -0.30
CA VAL A 215 -11.75 13.41 -1.33
C VAL A 215 -12.06 12.18 -2.16
N ALA A 216 -12.98 11.32 -1.68
CA ALA A 216 -13.38 10.08 -2.36
C ALA A 216 -14.68 9.55 -1.76
N PHE A 217 -15.18 8.48 -2.36
CA PHE A 217 -16.39 7.79 -1.90
C PHE A 217 -16.18 6.27 -1.93
N SER A 218 -16.90 5.58 -1.04
CA SER A 218 -17.08 4.15 -1.05
C SER A 218 -18.58 3.85 -1.16
N GLY A 219 -18.97 3.01 -2.12
CA GLY A 219 -20.36 2.68 -2.39
C GLY A 219 -20.68 1.22 -2.07
N ARG A 220 -21.52 0.95 -1.07
CA ARG A 220 -21.98 -0.41 -0.70
C ARG A 220 -23.26 -0.77 -1.43
N ILE A 221 -23.30 -1.95 -2.05
CA ILE A 221 -24.53 -2.49 -2.65
C ILE A 221 -25.52 -2.89 -1.57
N LEU A 222 -26.82 -2.68 -1.84
CA LEU A 222 -27.92 -3.01 -0.91
C LEU A 222 -28.73 -4.24 -1.38
N THR A 223 -28.44 -4.75 -2.57
CA THR A 223 -29.05 -5.95 -3.11
C THR A 223 -28.19 -7.18 -2.84
N ASN A 224 -28.83 -8.36 -2.83
CA ASN A 224 -28.12 -9.64 -2.68
C ASN A 224 -27.58 -10.17 -4.03
N ASP A 225 -27.22 -9.28 -4.94
CA ASP A 225 -26.61 -9.65 -6.21
C ASP A 225 -25.19 -10.15 -5.98
N LYS A 226 -25.00 -11.47 -6.05
CA LYS A 226 -23.69 -12.12 -5.86
C LYS A 226 -22.68 -11.80 -6.99
N LYS A 227 -23.17 -11.31 -8.15
CA LYS A 227 -22.31 -10.93 -9.28
C LYS A 227 -21.75 -9.50 -9.15
N ALA A 228 -22.30 -8.69 -8.28
CA ALA A 228 -21.87 -7.31 -8.07
C ALA A 228 -21.00 -7.17 -6.81
N ALA A 229 -19.87 -6.48 -6.94
CA ALA A 229 -18.99 -6.22 -5.81
C ALA A 229 -19.75 -5.57 -4.64
N LYS A 230 -19.58 -6.11 -3.42
CA LYS A 230 -20.22 -5.61 -2.18
C LYS A 230 -19.87 -4.15 -1.94
N TYR A 231 -18.62 -3.76 -2.16
CA TYR A 231 -18.14 -2.39 -2.09
C TYR A 231 -17.44 -1.99 -3.38
N VAL A 232 -17.64 -0.76 -3.79
CA VAL A 232 -16.91 -0.10 -4.89
C VAL A 232 -16.34 1.20 -4.33
N ASN A 233 -15.02 1.41 -4.48
CA ASN A 233 -14.33 2.62 -4.04
C ASN A 233 -14.01 3.53 -5.22
N SER A 234 -13.83 4.83 -4.94
CA SER A 234 -13.25 5.76 -5.91
C SER A 234 -11.87 5.26 -6.37
N PRO A 235 -11.51 5.47 -7.64
CA PRO A 235 -10.14 5.30 -8.10
C PRO A 235 -9.22 6.34 -7.45
N GLU A 236 -7.91 6.17 -7.59
CA GLU A 236 -6.96 7.19 -7.18
C GLU A 236 -7.10 8.46 -8.01
N THR A 237 -6.92 9.61 -7.36
CA THR A 237 -7.03 10.93 -7.99
C THR A 237 -5.90 11.84 -7.47
N PRO A 238 -5.68 13.03 -8.04
CA PRO A 238 -4.72 13.99 -7.50
C PRO A 238 -4.95 14.41 -6.03
N ILE A 239 -6.15 14.16 -5.47
CA ILE A 239 -6.49 14.47 -4.07
C ILE A 239 -6.74 13.23 -3.21
N PHE A 240 -6.71 12.02 -3.79
CA PHE A 240 -6.98 10.76 -3.10
C PHE A 240 -5.99 9.67 -3.48
N LYS A 241 -5.23 9.17 -2.51
CA LYS A 241 -4.43 7.96 -2.61
C LYS A 241 -4.82 7.03 -1.48
N LYS A 242 -5.25 5.81 -1.80
CA LYS A 242 -5.77 4.84 -0.82
C LYS A 242 -4.77 4.56 0.30
N SER A 243 -3.49 4.44 -0.02
CA SER A 243 -2.40 4.22 0.94
C SER A 243 -2.14 5.40 1.88
N ASN A 244 -2.63 6.60 1.58
CA ASN A 244 -2.37 7.82 2.34
C ASN A 244 -3.60 8.35 3.09
N ILE A 245 -4.67 7.57 3.18
CA ILE A 245 -5.92 7.99 3.82
C ILE A 245 -6.50 6.86 4.65
N LEU A 246 -6.77 7.15 5.92
CA LEU A 246 -7.54 6.29 6.81
C LEU A 246 -8.93 6.86 7.01
N PHE A 247 -9.94 5.98 6.90
CA PHE A 247 -11.33 6.36 7.17
C PHE A 247 -11.49 6.82 8.61
N ALA A 248 -12.17 7.92 8.81
CA ALA A 248 -12.44 8.57 10.10
C ALA A 248 -11.21 9.14 10.83
N LEU A 249 -10.01 9.17 10.25
CA LEU A 249 -8.85 9.76 10.92
C LEU A 249 -9.02 11.26 11.21
N ASP A 250 -9.77 11.99 10.37
CA ASP A 250 -10.15 13.38 10.61
C ASP A 250 -10.88 13.58 11.94
N GLN A 251 -11.69 12.59 12.34
CA GLN A 251 -12.46 12.61 13.57
C GLN A 251 -11.73 11.95 14.74
N ALA A 252 -10.97 10.89 14.46
CA ALA A 252 -10.29 10.11 15.47
C ALA A 252 -9.00 10.77 16.01
N ALA A 253 -8.23 11.46 15.17
CA ALA A 253 -6.89 11.96 15.52
C ALA A 253 -6.87 12.83 16.78
N GLY A 254 -7.83 13.74 16.93
CA GLY A 254 -7.95 14.59 18.12
C GLY A 254 -8.32 13.79 19.39
N ASN A 255 -9.14 12.76 19.25
CA ASN A 255 -9.54 11.86 20.34
C ASN A 255 -8.40 10.94 20.74
N ILE A 256 -7.66 10.38 19.79
CA ILE A 256 -6.45 9.57 20.03
C ILE A 256 -5.42 10.38 20.80
N ALA A 257 -5.11 11.59 20.34
CA ALA A 257 -4.11 12.46 20.97
C ALA A 257 -4.45 12.86 22.43
N LYS A 258 -5.74 12.91 22.77
CA LYS A 258 -6.25 13.24 24.12
C LYS A 258 -6.46 12.01 24.99
N ALA A 259 -6.50 10.81 24.44
CA ALA A 259 -6.69 9.58 25.17
C ALA A 259 -5.47 9.28 26.06
N ALA A 260 -5.69 8.76 27.28
CA ALA A 260 -4.63 8.50 28.25
C ALA A 260 -3.52 7.58 27.70
N ARG A 261 -3.88 6.60 26.87
CA ARG A 261 -2.92 5.67 26.24
C ARG A 261 -2.49 6.10 24.83
N ARG A 262 -3.09 7.14 24.26
CA ARG A 262 -2.92 7.54 22.86
C ARG A 262 -2.99 6.33 21.90
N GLU A 263 -3.97 5.47 22.11
CA GLU A 263 -4.15 4.21 21.42
C GLU A 263 -5.23 4.34 20.33
N ALA A 264 -4.91 3.94 19.11
CA ALA A 264 -5.86 3.87 18.00
C ALA A 264 -6.53 2.49 17.95
N ILE A 265 -7.83 2.45 17.67
CA ILE A 265 -8.56 1.23 17.32
C ILE A 265 -8.55 1.11 15.80
N VAL A 266 -8.08 0.00 15.26
CA VAL A 266 -8.01 -0.25 13.81
C VAL A 266 -8.96 -1.37 13.44
N CYS A 267 -10.00 -1.05 12.66
CA CYS A 267 -10.99 -1.99 12.14
C CYS A 267 -10.75 -2.30 10.66
N GLU A 268 -11.38 -3.35 10.13
CA GLU A 268 -11.31 -3.67 8.69
C GLU A 268 -12.23 -2.77 7.87
N GLY A 269 -13.46 -2.54 8.34
CA GLY A 269 -14.53 -1.95 7.57
C GLY A 269 -14.97 -0.57 8.03
N GLN A 270 -15.56 0.16 7.10
CA GLN A 270 -16.10 1.51 7.36
C GLN A 270 -17.30 1.46 8.31
N ILE A 271 -18.15 0.42 8.19
CA ILE A 271 -19.34 0.26 9.05
C ILE A 271 -18.91 0.01 10.49
N ASP A 272 -17.87 -0.80 10.70
CA ASP A 272 -17.32 -1.09 12.02
C ASP A 272 -16.82 0.17 12.70
N VAL A 273 -16.08 1.00 11.97
CA VAL A 273 -15.63 2.30 12.47
C VAL A 273 -16.79 3.21 12.82
N ILE A 274 -17.79 3.33 11.93
CA ILE A 274 -18.98 4.16 12.19
C ILE A 274 -19.70 3.66 13.44
N ARG A 275 -19.86 2.34 13.60
CA ARG A 275 -20.45 1.71 14.79
C ARG A 275 -19.63 2.01 16.05
N CYS A 276 -18.30 1.84 15.99
CA CYS A 276 -17.42 2.19 17.10
C CYS A 276 -17.64 3.65 17.54
N HIS A 277 -17.66 4.59 16.61
CA HIS A 277 -17.92 6.00 16.93
C HIS A 277 -19.33 6.24 17.47
N ALA A 278 -20.34 5.55 16.97
CA ALA A 278 -21.72 5.62 17.50
C ALA A 278 -21.81 5.16 18.96
N CYS A 279 -20.96 4.20 19.35
CA CYS A 279 -20.89 3.67 20.72
C CYS A 279 -19.82 4.34 21.58
N GLY A 280 -19.23 5.47 21.17
CA GLY A 280 -18.28 6.26 21.95
C GLY A 280 -16.80 5.85 21.80
N PHE A 281 -16.47 4.84 20.99
CA PHE A 281 -15.09 4.46 20.67
C PHE A 281 -14.53 5.37 19.55
N ASN A 282 -14.35 6.64 19.88
CA ASN A 282 -14.01 7.70 18.92
C ASN A 282 -12.55 7.68 18.44
N THR A 283 -11.76 6.66 18.77
CA THR A 283 -10.38 6.45 18.29
C THR A 283 -10.30 5.44 17.15
N ALA A 284 -11.45 4.95 16.67
CA ALA A 284 -11.54 3.94 15.64
C ALA A 284 -11.28 4.52 14.23
N VAL A 285 -10.49 3.79 13.43
CA VAL A 285 -10.14 4.08 12.03
C VAL A 285 -10.13 2.80 11.21
N ALA A 286 -10.19 2.90 9.86
CA ALA A 286 -10.02 1.76 8.97
C ALA A 286 -9.26 2.15 7.69
N SER A 287 -8.71 1.15 7.00
CA SER A 287 -8.21 1.33 5.63
C SER A 287 -9.37 1.45 4.62
N GLN A 288 -9.06 1.67 3.34
CA GLN A 288 -10.05 1.94 2.28
C GLN A 288 -10.19 0.77 1.29
N GLY A 289 -10.49 -0.45 1.81
CA GLY A 289 -10.65 -1.63 0.96
C GLY A 289 -9.33 -2.09 0.31
N THR A 290 -8.23 -1.74 0.91
CA THR A 290 -6.88 -2.24 0.63
C THR A 290 -6.27 -2.74 1.92
N SER A 291 -5.24 -3.58 1.82
CA SER A 291 -4.42 -3.94 2.97
C SER A 291 -3.91 -2.69 3.69
N PHE A 292 -3.82 -2.77 5.00
CA PHE A 292 -3.20 -1.71 5.80
C PHE A 292 -1.71 -1.63 5.45
N THR A 293 -1.21 -0.43 5.11
CA THR A 293 0.15 -0.21 4.62
C THR A 293 1.03 0.52 5.62
N VAL A 294 2.34 0.54 5.39
CA VAL A 294 3.30 1.31 6.21
C VAL A 294 2.93 2.80 6.23
N GLU A 295 2.46 3.37 5.12
CA GLU A 295 2.02 4.76 5.03
C GLU A 295 0.83 5.04 5.95
N HIS A 296 -0.12 4.11 6.05
CA HIS A 296 -1.23 4.20 7.00
C HIS A 296 -0.72 4.24 8.45
N VAL A 297 0.26 3.39 8.78
CA VAL A 297 0.88 3.40 10.12
C VAL A 297 1.58 4.73 10.38
N GLN A 298 2.31 5.26 9.40
CA GLN A 298 2.98 6.58 9.54
C GLN A 298 1.97 7.73 9.74
N LEU A 299 0.76 7.63 9.17
CA LEU A 299 -0.30 8.59 9.46
C LEU A 299 -0.76 8.52 10.92
N LEU A 300 -0.94 7.31 11.46
CA LEU A 300 -1.32 7.09 12.86
C LEU A 300 -0.21 7.53 13.83
N LYS A 301 1.06 7.26 13.52
CA LYS A 301 2.22 7.63 14.34
C LYS A 301 2.25 9.12 14.73
N ARG A 302 1.61 9.98 13.94
CA ARG A 302 1.50 11.41 14.21
C ARG A 302 0.55 11.74 15.38
N CYS A 303 -0.33 10.83 15.77
CA CYS A 303 -1.33 11.05 16.81
C CYS A 303 -1.45 9.91 17.81
N ALA A 304 -1.00 8.71 17.48
CA ALA A 304 -1.07 7.50 18.31
C ALA A 304 0.33 7.01 18.69
N ASP A 305 0.45 6.48 19.91
CA ASP A 305 1.67 5.85 20.40
C ASP A 305 1.55 4.31 20.37
N SER A 306 0.33 3.79 20.21
CA SER A 306 0.03 2.36 20.09
C SER A 306 -1.27 2.13 19.32
N ALA A 307 -1.55 0.88 18.94
CA ALA A 307 -2.80 0.50 18.30
C ALA A 307 -3.35 -0.84 18.82
N VAL A 308 -4.69 -0.99 18.74
CA VAL A 308 -5.37 -2.27 18.90
C VAL A 308 -6.07 -2.61 17.58
N LEU A 309 -5.72 -3.75 17.00
CA LEU A 309 -6.39 -4.28 15.81
C LEU A 309 -7.66 -5.03 16.26
N VAL A 310 -8.78 -4.73 15.63
CA VAL A 310 -10.07 -5.37 15.88
C VAL A 310 -10.65 -5.77 14.52
N PHE A 311 -10.30 -6.97 14.10
CA PHE A 311 -10.67 -7.52 12.82
C PHE A 311 -11.70 -8.63 12.98
N ASP A 312 -12.30 -9.07 11.88
CA ASP A 312 -13.32 -10.11 11.90
C ASP A 312 -12.78 -11.40 12.54
N GLY A 313 -13.61 -12.10 13.28
CA GLY A 313 -13.22 -13.31 14.02
C GLY A 313 -12.99 -14.55 13.14
N ASP A 314 -13.01 -14.39 11.80
CA ASP A 314 -12.78 -15.47 10.84
C ASP A 314 -11.28 -15.63 10.46
N GLY A 315 -10.97 -16.66 9.67
CA GLY A 315 -9.60 -16.94 9.27
C GLY A 315 -9.00 -15.88 8.34
N ALA A 316 -9.81 -15.13 7.59
CA ALA A 316 -9.35 -14.05 6.72
C ALA A 316 -8.95 -12.83 7.56
N GLY A 317 -9.79 -12.43 8.51
CA GLY A 317 -9.50 -11.35 9.45
C GLY A 317 -8.29 -11.65 10.34
N GLN A 318 -8.11 -12.91 10.78
CA GLN A 318 -6.92 -13.32 11.55
C GLN A 318 -5.62 -13.13 10.74
N LYS A 319 -5.61 -13.55 9.47
CA LYS A 319 -4.45 -13.36 8.58
C LYS A 319 -4.20 -11.87 8.30
N ALA A 320 -5.27 -11.09 8.11
CA ALA A 320 -5.18 -9.66 7.92
C ALA A 320 -4.62 -8.96 9.18
N ALA A 321 -5.00 -9.39 10.38
CA ALA A 321 -4.46 -8.88 11.65
C ALA A 321 -2.96 -9.15 11.78
N ILE A 322 -2.48 -10.37 11.48
CA ILE A 322 -1.06 -10.72 11.52
C ILE A 322 -0.27 -9.84 10.53
N ARG A 323 -0.75 -9.74 9.28
CA ARG A 323 -0.08 -8.91 8.26
C ARG A 323 -0.02 -7.44 8.70
N THR A 324 -1.14 -6.87 9.14
CA THR A 324 -1.22 -5.48 9.61
C THR A 324 -0.33 -5.26 10.82
N GLY A 325 -0.30 -6.21 11.77
CA GLY A 325 0.61 -6.16 12.92
C GLY A 325 2.06 -6.05 12.51
N GLY A 326 2.48 -6.78 11.48
CA GLY A 326 3.83 -6.66 10.91
C GLY A 326 4.15 -5.26 10.39
N GLU A 327 3.18 -4.54 9.79
CA GLU A 327 3.39 -3.16 9.34
C GLU A 327 3.53 -2.17 10.52
N PHE A 328 2.81 -2.41 11.62
CA PHE A 328 3.01 -1.65 12.85
C PHE A 328 4.38 -1.88 13.47
N LEU A 329 4.86 -3.14 13.50
CA LEU A 329 6.21 -3.45 13.97
C LEU A 329 7.29 -2.80 13.09
N ALA A 330 7.12 -2.80 11.76
CA ALA A 330 8.02 -2.12 10.82
C ALA A 330 8.11 -0.60 11.06
N ALA A 331 7.04 0.00 11.56
CA ALA A 331 6.99 1.42 11.94
C ALA A 331 7.38 1.68 13.40
N GLU A 332 7.77 0.66 14.16
CA GLU A 332 8.11 0.74 15.59
C GLU A 332 6.95 1.25 16.47
N ILE A 333 5.72 0.85 16.16
CA ILE A 333 4.53 1.15 16.95
C ILE A 333 4.05 -0.12 17.63
N PRO A 334 3.94 -0.14 18.97
CA PRO A 334 3.34 -1.26 19.71
C PRO A 334 1.92 -1.54 19.24
N VAL A 335 1.62 -2.80 18.97
CA VAL A 335 0.32 -3.23 18.49
C VAL A 335 -0.17 -4.45 19.25
N ARG A 336 -1.46 -4.44 19.60
CA ARG A 336 -2.18 -5.54 20.21
C ARG A 336 -3.31 -5.98 19.28
N VAL A 337 -3.83 -7.18 19.47
CA VAL A 337 -4.95 -7.72 18.70
C VAL A 337 -6.07 -8.11 19.66
N ALA A 338 -7.23 -7.53 19.49
CA ALA A 338 -8.44 -7.91 20.21
C ALA A 338 -9.15 -9.01 19.42
N THR A 339 -9.33 -10.17 20.03
CA THR A 339 -10.06 -11.29 19.44
C THR A 339 -11.54 -11.13 19.73
N LEU A 340 -12.35 -11.10 18.67
CA LEU A 340 -13.81 -11.10 18.78
C LEU A 340 -14.35 -12.54 18.93
N PRO A 341 -15.54 -12.74 19.51
CA PRO A 341 -16.21 -14.03 19.50
C PRO A 341 -16.40 -14.55 18.06
N PRO A 342 -16.35 -15.87 17.85
CA PRO A 342 -16.49 -16.47 16.53
C PRO A 342 -17.75 -15.99 15.79
N GLY A 343 -17.57 -15.56 14.52
CA GLY A 343 -18.66 -15.08 13.66
C GLY A 343 -19.15 -13.65 13.95
N GLU A 344 -18.52 -12.94 14.89
CA GLU A 344 -18.82 -11.53 15.17
C GLU A 344 -17.80 -10.61 14.47
N ASP A 345 -18.30 -9.49 13.97
CA ASP A 345 -17.54 -8.31 13.59
C ASP A 345 -17.78 -7.18 14.62
N PRO A 346 -17.02 -6.08 14.59
CA PRO A 346 -17.22 -4.97 15.54
C PRO A 346 -18.66 -4.40 15.52
N ASP A 347 -19.30 -4.30 14.33
CA ASP A 347 -20.66 -3.80 14.21
C ASP A 347 -21.66 -4.75 14.87
N SER A 348 -21.58 -6.06 14.60
CA SER A 348 -22.49 -7.06 15.16
C SER A 348 -22.34 -7.18 16.68
N LEU A 349 -21.10 -7.23 17.19
CA LEU A 349 -20.82 -7.33 18.62
C LEU A 349 -21.36 -6.11 19.38
N LEU A 350 -21.04 -4.90 18.91
CA LEU A 350 -21.51 -3.66 19.53
C LEU A 350 -23.04 -3.54 19.50
N ARG A 351 -23.69 -4.00 18.44
CA ARG A 351 -25.14 -3.94 18.28
C ARG A 351 -25.87 -4.98 19.13
N THR A 352 -25.32 -6.20 19.25
CA THR A 352 -26.01 -7.32 19.93
C THR A 352 -25.65 -7.44 21.41
N LYS A 353 -24.40 -7.16 21.78
CA LYS A 353 -23.88 -7.34 23.15
C LYS A 353 -23.46 -6.02 23.82
N GLY A 354 -23.45 -4.93 23.06
CA GLY A 354 -23.23 -3.58 23.58
C GLY A 354 -21.77 -3.19 23.80
N PRO A 355 -21.54 -1.92 24.23
CA PRO A 355 -20.21 -1.33 24.38
C PRO A 355 -19.32 -2.02 25.42
N GLU A 356 -19.93 -2.58 26.48
CA GLU A 356 -19.17 -3.26 27.56
C GLU A 356 -18.50 -4.53 27.07
N ALA A 357 -19.20 -5.34 26.26
CA ALA A 357 -18.63 -6.54 25.66
C ALA A 357 -17.46 -6.22 24.71
N PHE A 358 -17.60 -5.16 23.93
CA PHE A 358 -16.52 -4.71 23.04
C PHE A 358 -15.33 -4.18 23.83
N ARG A 359 -15.57 -3.44 24.92
CA ARG A 359 -14.51 -2.95 25.81
C ARG A 359 -13.75 -4.12 26.46
N ALA A 360 -14.47 -5.15 26.90
CA ALA A 360 -13.83 -6.36 27.44
C ALA A 360 -12.90 -7.03 26.41
N CYS A 361 -13.28 -7.07 25.12
CA CYS A 361 -12.39 -7.57 24.07
C CYS A 361 -11.14 -6.68 23.88
N LEU A 362 -11.29 -5.35 23.95
CA LEU A 362 -10.16 -4.43 23.87
C LEU A 362 -9.21 -4.57 25.07
N ASP A 363 -9.76 -4.75 26.26
CA ASP A 363 -8.96 -4.90 27.49
C ASP A 363 -8.23 -6.26 27.51
N ALA A 364 -8.83 -7.31 26.93
CA ALA A 364 -8.24 -8.64 26.78
C ALA A 364 -7.31 -8.76 25.56
N ALA A 365 -7.08 -7.67 24.80
CA ALA A 365 -6.23 -7.69 23.63
C ALA A 365 -4.80 -8.16 23.97
N GLU A 366 -4.32 -9.14 23.21
CA GLU A 366 -3.03 -9.79 23.36
C GLU A 366 -1.97 -9.13 22.44
N SER A 367 -0.69 -9.37 22.69
CA SER A 367 0.37 -8.91 21.79
C SER A 367 0.22 -9.56 20.40
N ILE A 368 0.78 -8.92 19.37
CA ILE A 368 0.77 -9.52 18.02
C ILE A 368 1.46 -10.88 18.00
N THR A 369 2.51 -11.07 18.80
CA THR A 369 3.24 -12.34 18.92
C THR A 369 2.38 -13.42 19.53
N ALA A 370 1.70 -13.14 20.65
CA ALA A 370 0.83 -14.09 21.32
C ALA A 370 -0.35 -14.48 20.41
N PHE A 371 -0.96 -13.49 19.77
CA PHE A 371 -2.03 -13.72 18.79
C PHE A 371 -1.57 -14.64 17.65
N GLN A 372 -0.43 -14.33 17.03
CA GLN A 372 0.10 -15.11 15.90
C GLN A 372 0.43 -16.56 16.30
N VAL A 373 1.09 -16.76 17.44
CA VAL A 373 1.39 -18.11 17.95
C VAL A 373 0.11 -18.88 18.19
N ARG A 374 -0.90 -18.27 18.83
CA ARG A 374 -2.18 -18.91 19.12
C ARG A 374 -2.91 -19.31 17.84
N VAL A 375 -3.01 -18.41 16.88
CA VAL A 375 -3.71 -18.65 15.61
C VAL A 375 -3.01 -19.75 14.80
N LEU A 376 -1.69 -19.67 14.64
CA LEU A 376 -0.95 -20.66 13.87
C LEU A 376 -0.99 -22.06 14.52
N ARG A 377 -0.85 -22.14 15.84
CA ARG A 377 -0.98 -23.41 16.56
C ARG A 377 -2.36 -24.06 16.43
N ALA A 378 -3.40 -23.25 16.37
CA ALA A 378 -4.78 -23.75 16.21
C ALA A 378 -5.02 -24.43 14.84
N HIS A 379 -4.20 -24.13 13.84
CA HIS A 379 -4.25 -24.75 12.51
C HIS A 379 -3.35 -25.99 12.38
N GLU A 380 -2.50 -26.31 13.38
CA GLU A 380 -1.64 -27.48 13.36
C GLU A 380 -2.38 -28.72 13.89
N ALA A 381 -2.30 -29.82 13.16
CA ALA A 381 -2.91 -31.08 13.57
C ALA A 381 -2.29 -31.62 14.89
N ASN A 382 -1.01 -31.37 15.11
CA ASN A 382 -0.30 -31.69 16.35
C ASN A 382 0.57 -30.50 16.79
N PRO A 383 0.00 -29.52 17.52
CA PRO A 383 0.68 -28.27 17.89
C PRO A 383 1.95 -28.44 18.72
N GLY A 384 2.15 -29.60 19.36
CA GLY A 384 3.33 -29.93 20.17
C GLY A 384 4.43 -30.67 19.41
N SER A 385 4.24 -30.99 18.13
CA SER A 385 5.27 -31.66 17.35
C SER A 385 6.43 -30.71 17.02
N ILE A 386 7.64 -31.26 16.89
CA ILE A 386 8.85 -30.48 16.55
C ILE A 386 8.63 -29.70 15.23
N ASP A 387 8.00 -30.34 14.25
CA ASP A 387 7.75 -29.74 12.93
C ASP A 387 6.74 -28.57 13.03
N ALA A 388 5.67 -28.73 13.81
CA ALA A 388 4.70 -27.66 14.03
C ALA A 388 5.34 -26.46 14.75
N VAL A 389 6.10 -26.73 15.84
CA VAL A 389 6.83 -25.67 16.56
C VAL A 389 7.79 -24.96 15.62
N SER A 390 8.54 -25.70 14.78
CA SER A 390 9.47 -25.11 13.82
C SER A 390 8.76 -24.22 12.78
N ARG A 391 7.62 -24.68 12.20
CA ARG A 391 6.84 -23.85 11.25
C ARG A 391 6.30 -22.60 11.88
N VAL A 392 5.69 -22.72 13.08
CA VAL A 392 5.14 -21.56 13.81
C VAL A 392 6.25 -20.59 14.20
N SER A 393 7.40 -21.09 14.69
CA SER A 393 8.56 -20.26 15.02
C SER A 393 9.03 -19.45 13.82
N ARG A 394 9.18 -20.09 12.66
CA ARG A 394 9.61 -19.41 11.42
C ARG A 394 8.65 -18.30 11.03
N ALA A 395 7.34 -18.57 11.01
CA ALA A 395 6.33 -17.56 10.66
C ALA A 395 6.31 -16.37 11.66
N VAL A 396 6.56 -16.63 12.95
CA VAL A 396 6.69 -15.57 13.96
C VAL A 396 7.97 -14.76 13.71
N LEU A 397 9.11 -15.41 13.45
CA LEU A 397 10.37 -14.74 13.15
C LEU A 397 10.28 -13.86 11.89
N ASP A 398 9.57 -14.30 10.85
CA ASP A 398 9.34 -13.50 9.64
C ASP A 398 8.57 -12.20 9.97
N THR A 399 7.68 -12.24 10.93
CA THR A 399 6.96 -11.04 11.40
C THR A 399 7.85 -10.14 12.25
N LEU A 400 8.62 -10.70 13.19
CA LEU A 400 9.53 -9.97 14.06
C LEU A 400 10.72 -9.36 13.30
N ALA A 401 11.16 -10.00 12.21
CA ALA A 401 12.21 -9.48 11.34
C ALA A 401 11.88 -8.12 10.72
N LYS A 402 10.60 -7.78 10.58
CA LYS A 402 10.15 -6.46 10.10
C LYS A 402 10.41 -5.33 11.09
N CYS A 403 10.59 -5.65 12.39
CA CYS A 403 10.80 -4.64 13.44
C CYS A 403 12.24 -4.12 13.43
N PRO A 404 12.49 -2.83 13.14
CA PRO A 404 13.85 -2.26 13.16
C PRO A 404 14.40 -2.13 14.58
N SER A 405 13.54 -1.82 15.57
CA SER A 405 13.92 -1.63 16.95
C SER A 405 14.42 -2.93 17.58
N ALA A 406 15.71 -2.98 17.92
CA ALA A 406 16.30 -4.15 18.58
C ALA A 406 15.62 -4.45 19.92
N VAL A 407 15.33 -3.41 20.72
CA VAL A 407 14.71 -3.57 22.04
C VAL A 407 13.30 -4.15 21.91
N MET A 408 12.45 -3.59 21.02
CA MET A 408 11.10 -4.09 20.80
C MET A 408 11.15 -5.53 20.27
N ARG A 409 12.01 -5.81 19.30
CA ARG A 409 12.19 -7.14 18.71
C ARG A 409 12.62 -8.17 19.74
N GLU A 410 13.59 -7.84 20.62
CA GLU A 410 14.02 -8.73 21.69
C GLU A 410 12.91 -9.01 22.70
N THR A 411 12.16 -8.00 23.11
CA THR A 411 11.03 -8.19 24.04
C THR A 411 9.99 -9.15 23.46
N LEU A 412 9.62 -8.97 22.16
CA LEU A 412 8.67 -9.83 21.48
C LEU A 412 9.23 -11.24 21.21
N MET A 413 10.55 -11.36 21.04
CA MET A 413 11.24 -12.64 20.88
C MET A 413 11.26 -13.45 22.18
N ASP A 414 11.50 -12.81 23.31
CA ASP A 414 11.44 -13.45 24.63
C ASP A 414 10.00 -13.94 24.93
N GLU A 415 8.99 -13.14 24.57
CA GLU A 415 7.59 -13.53 24.65
C GLU A 415 7.30 -14.76 23.74
N ALA A 416 7.75 -14.74 22.48
CA ALA A 416 7.60 -15.85 21.55
C ALA A 416 8.25 -17.13 22.08
N ALA A 417 9.46 -17.03 22.63
CA ALA A 417 10.20 -18.14 23.21
C ALA A 417 9.43 -18.83 24.34
N GLY A 418 8.86 -18.02 25.25
CA GLY A 418 8.00 -18.51 26.32
C GLY A 418 6.74 -19.21 25.81
N LEU A 419 6.07 -18.63 24.82
CA LEU A 419 4.86 -19.20 24.21
C LEU A 419 5.13 -20.47 23.43
N LEU A 420 6.26 -20.57 22.75
CA LEU A 420 6.65 -21.73 21.94
C LEU A 420 7.34 -22.83 22.73
N HIS A 421 7.70 -22.57 24.00
CA HIS A 421 8.49 -23.44 24.87
C HIS A 421 9.86 -23.78 24.29
N VAL A 422 10.52 -22.79 23.70
CA VAL A 422 11.88 -22.85 23.18
C VAL A 422 12.74 -21.79 23.86
N THR A 423 14.06 -21.84 23.68
CA THR A 423 14.95 -20.78 24.22
C THR A 423 14.96 -19.58 23.28
N ALA A 424 15.05 -18.36 23.83
CA ALA A 424 15.19 -17.16 23.02
C ALA A 424 16.47 -17.17 22.17
N ASP A 425 17.55 -17.80 22.67
CA ASP A 425 18.79 -17.95 21.90
C ASP A 425 18.60 -18.79 20.63
N ALA A 426 17.79 -19.87 20.67
CA ALA A 426 17.47 -20.65 19.48
C ALA A 426 16.73 -19.81 18.44
N LEU A 427 15.78 -18.97 18.86
CA LEU A 427 15.06 -18.07 17.97
C LEU A 427 15.97 -16.97 17.39
N ARG A 428 16.93 -16.44 18.19
CA ARG A 428 17.93 -15.46 17.71
C ARG A 428 18.84 -16.08 16.65
N GLU A 429 19.29 -17.31 16.88
CA GLU A 429 20.13 -18.03 15.94
C GLU A 429 19.42 -18.28 14.62
N ASP A 430 18.15 -18.69 14.65
CA ASP A 430 17.34 -18.91 13.46
C ASP A 430 17.04 -17.60 12.72
N LEU A 431 16.76 -16.51 13.43
CA LEU A 431 16.60 -15.18 12.84
C LEU A 431 17.90 -14.71 12.15
N ALA A 432 19.05 -14.93 12.78
CA ALA A 432 20.35 -14.58 12.20
C ALA A 432 20.64 -15.38 10.92
N LYS A 433 20.32 -16.67 10.92
CA LYS A 433 20.44 -17.54 9.71
C LYS A 433 19.53 -17.05 8.58
N ALA A 434 18.29 -16.69 8.88
CA ALA A 434 17.34 -16.16 7.90
C ALA A 434 17.79 -14.79 7.34
N GLY A 435 18.41 -13.94 8.15
CA GLY A 435 18.98 -12.65 7.73
C GLY A 435 20.31 -12.75 6.97
N GLY A 436 21.10 -13.81 7.24
CA GLY A 436 22.42 -14.05 6.63
C GLY A 436 22.38 -14.62 5.22
N GLY A 437 21.24 -15.09 4.74
CA GLY A 437 21.07 -15.64 3.39
C GLY A 437 21.09 -14.60 2.26
N ARG A 438 21.22 -13.30 2.58
CA ARG A 438 21.30 -12.21 1.59
C ARG A 438 22.67 -11.54 1.44
N SER A 439 23.67 -11.97 2.24
CA SER A 439 25.04 -11.47 2.06
C SER A 439 26.04 -12.50 2.58
N GLY A 440 26.59 -13.32 1.72
CA GLY A 440 27.65 -14.21 2.19
C GLY A 440 28.13 -15.20 1.17
N ALA A 441 28.92 -14.75 0.22
CA ALA A 441 29.98 -15.57 -0.31
C ALA A 441 31.28 -14.79 -0.17
N SER A 442 32.12 -15.26 0.70
CA SER A 442 33.58 -15.17 0.77
C SER A 442 34.12 -14.67 2.10
N ALA A 443 34.74 -15.54 2.88
CA ALA A 443 36.17 -15.49 3.07
C ALA A 443 36.60 -16.34 4.27
N THR A 444 37.41 -17.33 4.02
CA THR A 444 38.33 -17.94 4.99
C THR A 444 39.70 -17.27 4.84
N GLY A 445 40.35 -16.97 5.97
CA GLY A 445 41.80 -16.90 6.04
C GLY A 445 42.42 -15.60 6.56
N GLY A 446 42.74 -15.55 7.87
CA GLY A 446 44.02 -15.21 8.51
C GLY A 446 44.72 -13.85 8.28
N THR A 447 44.62 -13.01 9.27
CA THR A 447 45.57 -12.06 9.96
C THR A 447 46.95 -11.73 9.30
N PRO A 448 47.68 -10.61 9.65
CA PRO A 448 47.37 -9.48 10.53
C PRO A 448 47.78 -8.06 9.98
N VAL A 449 47.33 -7.07 10.72
CA VAL A 449 47.66 -5.64 10.83
C VAL A 449 49.04 -5.15 10.39
N VAL A 450 49.15 -3.99 9.72
CA VAL A 450 49.95 -2.80 10.07
C VAL A 450 49.57 -1.61 9.16
N PRO A 451 49.54 -0.35 9.66
CA PRO A 451 49.06 0.84 8.96
C PRO A 451 50.17 1.58 8.22
N VAL A 452 49.84 2.48 7.30
CA VAL A 452 50.58 3.74 7.05
C VAL A 452 50.09 4.54 5.84
N GLN A 453 49.74 5.76 6.13
CA GLN A 453 49.99 7.08 5.47
C GLN A 453 49.34 7.47 4.12
N ARG A 454 48.81 8.66 4.26
CA ARG A 454 48.37 9.67 3.30
C ARG A 454 49.43 10.00 2.23
N ALA A 455 48.99 10.25 1.01
CA ALA A 455 49.60 11.25 0.16
C ALA A 455 48.57 11.96 -0.75
N ARG A 456 48.79 13.26 -0.86
CA ARG A 456 47.97 14.25 -1.57
C ARG A 456 48.50 14.49 -2.99
N ARG A 457 47.55 14.71 -3.96
CA ARG A 457 47.55 15.71 -5.06
C ARG A 457 48.62 15.60 -6.16
N PRO A 458 48.45 16.29 -7.35
CA PRO A 458 47.55 17.39 -7.71
C PRO A 458 46.87 17.32 -9.11
N LEU A 459 46.04 18.33 -9.33
CA LEU A 459 45.36 18.81 -10.52
C LEU A 459 46.24 19.06 -11.75
N SER A 460 45.66 18.84 -12.96
CA SER A 460 45.94 19.78 -14.10
C SER A 460 44.73 19.84 -15.06
N GLN A 461 44.45 21.04 -15.50
CA GLN A 461 43.42 21.54 -16.43
C GLN A 461 43.68 21.20 -17.88
N SER A 462 42.62 21.09 -18.71
CA SER A 462 42.38 21.89 -19.94
C SER A 462 41.17 21.29 -20.69
N ALA A 463 40.15 21.97 -20.85
CA ALA A 463 39.54 22.85 -21.84
C ALA A 463 39.06 22.17 -23.14
N ALA A 464 37.74 22.39 -23.37
CA ALA A 464 37.02 22.68 -24.62
C ALA A 464 36.57 21.50 -25.52
N ASP A 465 35.34 21.35 -25.70
CA ASP A 465 34.45 21.60 -26.84
C ASP A 465 33.23 20.65 -26.82
N GLY A 466 32.07 21.24 -26.99
CA GLY A 466 30.80 20.57 -26.84
C GLY A 466 30.32 19.86 -28.11
N VAL A 467 29.53 18.81 -27.88
CA VAL A 467 28.45 18.29 -28.75
C VAL A 467 27.42 17.58 -27.86
N PRO A 468 26.11 17.68 -28.08
CA PRO A 468 25.11 17.12 -27.22
C PRO A 468 24.95 15.62 -27.47
N VAL A 469 24.99 14.84 -26.39
CA VAL A 469 24.73 13.38 -26.39
C VAL A 469 23.30 13.13 -25.90
N ALA A 470 22.57 12.31 -26.66
CA ALA A 470 21.27 11.77 -26.34
C ALA A 470 21.38 10.77 -25.16
N PRO A 471 20.30 10.50 -24.45
CA PRO A 471 20.34 9.68 -23.23
C PRO A 471 20.63 8.21 -23.55
N ASP A 472 21.59 7.66 -22.82
CA ASP A 472 22.01 6.26 -22.90
C ASP A 472 20.92 5.32 -22.38
N GLU A 473 20.60 4.35 -23.21
CA GLU A 473 19.89 3.12 -22.84
C GLU A 473 20.82 2.27 -21.97
N TYR A 474 20.35 1.87 -20.79
CA TYR A 474 21.03 0.85 -20.00
C TYR A 474 20.82 -0.52 -20.66
N GLU A 475 21.84 -1.03 -21.33
CA GLU A 475 21.96 -2.44 -21.67
C GLU A 475 22.40 -3.24 -20.43
N GLU A 476 21.49 -4.06 -19.88
CA GLU A 476 21.88 -5.14 -18.98
C GLU A 476 22.53 -6.25 -19.79
N GLU A 477 23.83 -6.49 -19.56
CA GLU A 477 24.56 -7.64 -20.07
C GLU A 477 23.98 -8.94 -19.48
N ILE A 478 23.41 -9.79 -20.35
CA ILE A 478 23.00 -11.16 -20.04
C ILE A 478 24.19 -12.08 -20.24
N PRO A 479 24.62 -12.87 -19.24
CA PRO A 479 25.68 -13.86 -19.42
C PRO A 479 25.25 -14.96 -20.38
N PRO A 480 26.14 -15.51 -21.23
CA PRO A 480 25.84 -16.64 -22.08
C PRO A 480 25.91 -17.97 -21.30
N ASP A 481 25.13 -18.94 -21.79
CA ASP A 481 25.05 -20.36 -21.43
C ASP A 481 24.15 -20.76 -20.25
N ILE A 482 22.93 -21.11 -20.61
CA ILE A 482 22.20 -22.16 -19.92
C ILE A 482 21.61 -23.10 -20.97
N ASP A 483 22.41 -24.12 -21.31
CA ASP A 483 21.88 -25.35 -21.85
C ASP A 483 21.41 -26.27 -20.70
N ALA A 484 20.18 -26.73 -20.85
CA ALA A 484 19.58 -27.95 -20.35
C ALA A 484 19.82 -28.34 -18.88
N ALA A 485 18.88 -28.09 -18.09
CA ALA A 485 18.17 -28.93 -17.12
C ALA A 485 17.31 -27.97 -16.31
N ALA A 486 16.00 -28.07 -16.46
CA ALA A 486 15.08 -27.27 -15.62
C ALA A 486 15.41 -27.55 -14.15
N PRO A 487 15.80 -26.56 -13.36
CA PRO A 487 15.97 -26.79 -11.93
C PRO A 487 14.56 -26.92 -11.34
N GLU A 488 14.25 -28.08 -10.82
CA GLU A 488 13.00 -28.43 -10.12
C GLU A 488 12.69 -27.52 -8.89
N ASN A 489 13.51 -26.51 -8.63
CA ASN A 489 13.46 -25.68 -7.43
C ASN A 489 13.31 -24.15 -7.65
N ASN A 490 13.21 -23.66 -8.88
CA ASN A 490 12.99 -22.24 -9.13
C ASN A 490 11.49 -21.92 -9.27
N PRO A 491 11.01 -20.79 -8.73
CA PRO A 491 9.61 -20.41 -8.89
C PRO A 491 9.28 -20.11 -10.36
N PRO A 492 7.99 -20.23 -10.75
CA PRO A 492 7.55 -19.86 -12.10
C PRO A 492 7.93 -18.42 -12.46
N PRO A 493 8.29 -18.14 -13.73
CA PRO A 493 8.55 -16.78 -14.18
C PRO A 493 7.40 -15.82 -13.80
N PRO A 494 7.68 -14.54 -13.46
CA PRO A 494 6.67 -13.63 -12.93
C PRO A 494 5.41 -13.50 -13.77
N ARG A 495 5.53 -13.57 -15.10
CA ARG A 495 4.38 -13.47 -16.03
C ARG A 495 3.58 -14.77 -16.12
N GLU A 496 4.24 -15.91 -16.06
CA GLU A 496 3.58 -17.21 -16.00
C GLU A 496 2.86 -17.37 -14.66
N ARG A 497 3.46 -16.90 -13.57
CA ARG A 497 2.82 -16.84 -12.26
C ARG A 497 1.58 -15.94 -12.27
N ALA A 498 1.67 -14.73 -12.85
CA ALA A 498 0.53 -13.82 -12.99
C ALA A 498 -0.60 -14.41 -13.83
N LEU A 499 -0.28 -15.22 -14.85
CA LEU A 499 -1.28 -15.98 -15.59
C LEU A 499 -1.99 -17.01 -14.69
N CYS A 500 -1.25 -17.77 -13.87
CA CYS A 500 -1.86 -18.72 -12.95
C CYS A 500 -2.77 -18.03 -11.92
N GLU A 501 -2.34 -16.90 -11.36
CA GLU A 501 -3.13 -16.07 -10.44
C GLU A 501 -4.42 -15.58 -11.10
N PHE A 502 -4.35 -15.11 -12.33
CA PHE A 502 -5.51 -14.69 -13.11
C PHE A 502 -6.48 -15.85 -13.39
N LEU A 503 -5.98 -16.99 -13.83
CA LEU A 503 -6.80 -18.17 -14.13
C LEU A 503 -7.46 -18.73 -12.88
N PHE A 504 -6.80 -18.68 -11.74
CA PHE A 504 -7.40 -19.07 -10.46
C PHE A 504 -8.60 -18.18 -10.10
N ASP A 505 -8.50 -16.86 -10.31
CA ASP A 505 -9.61 -15.93 -10.07
C ASP A 505 -10.81 -16.14 -10.99
N HIS A 506 -10.59 -16.78 -12.12
CA HIS A 506 -11.57 -17.08 -13.13
C HIS A 506 -11.78 -18.60 -13.25
N GLU A 507 -11.65 -19.32 -12.12
CA GLU A 507 -11.94 -20.74 -12.06
C GLU A 507 -13.39 -20.99 -12.50
N HIS A 508 -13.58 -21.93 -13.41
CA HIS A 508 -14.86 -22.25 -14.06
C HIS A 508 -15.38 -21.24 -15.12
N ASP A 509 -14.58 -20.28 -15.56
CA ASP A 509 -14.95 -19.38 -16.66
C ASP A 509 -14.71 -20.04 -18.03
N VAL A 510 -15.73 -20.75 -18.51
CA VAL A 510 -15.70 -21.49 -19.79
C VAL A 510 -15.41 -20.59 -20.99
N ALA A 511 -15.73 -19.29 -20.92
CA ALA A 511 -15.49 -18.35 -22.04
C ALA A 511 -13.99 -18.11 -22.30
N LEU A 512 -13.12 -18.37 -21.31
CA LEU A 512 -11.67 -18.18 -21.45
C LEU A 512 -10.96 -19.43 -21.98
N VAL A 513 -11.61 -20.63 -21.91
CA VAL A 513 -10.97 -21.92 -22.23
C VAL A 513 -10.41 -21.95 -23.65
N GLU A 514 -11.17 -21.51 -24.64
CA GLU A 514 -10.74 -21.52 -26.05
C GLU A 514 -9.47 -20.70 -26.27
N GLN A 515 -9.33 -19.55 -25.61
CA GLN A 515 -8.15 -18.69 -25.74
C GLN A 515 -6.94 -19.29 -25.02
N VAL A 516 -7.14 -19.86 -23.84
CA VAL A 516 -6.06 -20.53 -23.08
C VAL A 516 -5.57 -21.76 -23.86
N GLU A 517 -6.48 -22.58 -24.37
CA GLU A 517 -6.12 -23.76 -25.14
C GLU A 517 -5.32 -23.44 -26.40
N LYS A 518 -5.70 -22.40 -27.09
CA LYS A 518 -5.08 -21.98 -28.34
C LYS A 518 -3.72 -21.30 -28.15
N TYR A 519 -3.55 -20.51 -27.10
CA TYR A 519 -2.38 -19.62 -26.98
C TYR A 519 -1.45 -19.92 -25.78
N ALA A 520 -1.89 -20.64 -24.75
CA ALA A 520 -1.05 -21.06 -23.61
C ALA A 520 -0.54 -22.48 -23.81
N THR A 521 0.26 -22.70 -24.86
CA THR A 521 0.80 -24.00 -25.22
C THR A 521 2.13 -24.32 -24.53
N ASP A 522 2.53 -25.60 -24.49
CA ASP A 522 3.79 -26.05 -23.89
C ASP A 522 5.05 -25.43 -24.49
N ASN A 523 4.98 -24.97 -25.74
CA ASN A 523 6.08 -24.27 -26.42
C ASN A 523 6.23 -22.81 -25.93
N VAL A 524 5.20 -22.26 -25.32
CA VAL A 524 5.13 -20.86 -24.85
C VAL A 524 5.39 -20.80 -23.34
N LEU A 525 4.75 -21.70 -22.58
CA LEU A 525 4.93 -21.84 -21.15
C LEU A 525 6.24 -22.61 -20.87
N THR A 526 7.12 -22.00 -20.09
CA THR A 526 8.44 -22.57 -19.83
C THR A 526 8.48 -23.44 -18.59
N HIS A 527 7.68 -23.09 -17.58
CA HIS A 527 7.75 -23.72 -16.29
C HIS A 527 6.83 -24.96 -16.19
N PRO A 528 7.33 -26.13 -15.74
CA PRO A 528 6.51 -27.34 -15.61
C PRO A 528 5.27 -27.16 -14.75
N PHE A 529 5.41 -26.47 -13.60
CA PHE A 529 4.30 -26.14 -12.71
C PHE A 529 3.20 -25.33 -13.41
N THR A 530 3.56 -24.32 -14.22
CA THR A 530 2.58 -23.49 -14.95
C THR A 530 1.78 -24.35 -15.93
N ARG A 531 2.42 -25.30 -16.60
CA ARG A 531 1.76 -26.23 -17.54
C ARG A 531 0.76 -27.13 -16.82
N LEU A 532 1.16 -27.69 -15.67
CA LEU A 532 0.29 -28.51 -14.82
C LEU A 532 -0.91 -27.68 -14.33
N PHE A 533 -0.67 -26.46 -13.86
CA PHE A 533 -1.72 -25.57 -13.39
C PHE A 533 -2.74 -25.22 -14.48
N VAL A 534 -2.26 -24.85 -15.67
CA VAL A 534 -3.13 -24.53 -16.81
C VAL A 534 -3.95 -25.75 -17.27
N ALA A 535 -3.33 -26.94 -17.29
CA ALA A 535 -4.03 -28.18 -17.62
C ALA A 535 -5.13 -28.52 -16.60
N ALA A 536 -4.86 -28.37 -15.31
CA ALA A 536 -5.84 -28.61 -14.25
C ALA A 536 -6.96 -27.58 -14.26
N TRP A 537 -6.64 -26.30 -14.48
CA TRP A 537 -7.64 -25.26 -14.63
C TRP A 537 -8.59 -25.54 -15.79
N ARG A 538 -8.09 -25.97 -16.95
CA ARG A 538 -8.91 -26.38 -18.10
C ARG A 538 -9.83 -27.53 -17.74
N LYS A 539 -9.28 -28.58 -17.12
CA LYS A 539 -10.06 -29.73 -16.66
C LYS A 539 -11.14 -29.32 -15.65
N GLY A 540 -10.82 -28.36 -14.76
CA GLY A 540 -11.76 -27.78 -13.81
C GLY A 540 -12.93 -27.07 -14.47
N CYS A 541 -12.68 -26.32 -15.54
CA CYS A 541 -13.73 -25.69 -16.34
C CYS A 541 -14.68 -26.69 -17.03
N GLU A 542 -14.16 -27.87 -17.42
CA GLU A 542 -14.95 -28.90 -18.10
C GLU A 542 -15.76 -29.78 -17.11
N VAL A 543 -15.17 -30.12 -15.97
CA VAL A 543 -15.71 -31.15 -15.04
C VAL A 543 -16.23 -30.54 -13.74
N GLY A 544 -15.98 -29.24 -13.49
CA GLY A 544 -16.39 -28.55 -12.26
C GLY A 544 -15.53 -28.89 -11.04
N SER A 545 -14.27 -29.34 -11.25
CA SER A 545 -13.29 -29.56 -10.17
C SER A 545 -12.45 -28.30 -9.94
N SER A 546 -12.00 -28.07 -8.69
CA SER A 546 -11.09 -26.96 -8.37
C SER A 546 -9.63 -27.30 -8.69
N VAL A 547 -8.83 -26.27 -9.02
CA VAL A 547 -7.35 -26.37 -9.16
C VAL A 547 -6.69 -26.84 -7.87
N GLU A 548 -7.32 -26.63 -6.72
CA GLU A 548 -6.87 -27.16 -5.42
C GLU A 548 -6.73 -28.69 -5.41
N SER A 549 -7.45 -29.40 -6.30
CA SER A 549 -7.32 -30.85 -6.45
C SER A 549 -5.93 -31.30 -6.92
N LEU A 550 -5.08 -30.39 -7.42
CA LEU A 550 -3.68 -30.65 -7.73
C LEU A 550 -2.78 -30.87 -6.51
N LEU A 551 -3.20 -30.49 -5.31
CA LEU A 551 -2.36 -30.56 -4.11
C LEU A 551 -1.80 -31.95 -3.85
N ASP A 552 -2.54 -33.00 -4.22
CA ASP A 552 -2.12 -34.41 -4.04
C ASP A 552 -1.10 -34.87 -5.09
N GLU A 553 -0.93 -34.14 -6.18
CA GLU A 553 -0.05 -34.50 -7.32
C GLU A 553 1.26 -33.68 -7.34
N LEU A 554 1.35 -32.61 -6.54
CA LEU A 554 2.45 -31.65 -6.54
C LEU A 554 3.54 -32.01 -5.51
N SER A 555 4.78 -31.70 -5.86
CA SER A 555 5.91 -31.73 -4.91
C SER A 555 5.74 -30.68 -3.81
N PRO A 556 6.41 -30.81 -2.64
CA PRO A 556 6.33 -29.81 -1.57
C PRO A 556 6.67 -28.38 -2.01
N THR A 557 7.59 -28.23 -2.96
CA THR A 557 7.98 -26.92 -3.53
C THR A 557 6.88 -26.35 -4.41
N GLU A 558 6.28 -27.18 -5.26
CA GLU A 558 5.16 -26.78 -6.11
C GLU A 558 3.90 -26.48 -5.30
N CYS A 559 3.65 -27.22 -4.22
CA CYS A 559 2.60 -26.89 -3.26
C CYS A 559 2.81 -25.51 -2.63
N ALA A 560 4.07 -25.14 -2.34
CA ALA A 560 4.37 -23.80 -1.83
C ALA A 560 4.03 -22.72 -2.88
N TRP A 561 4.37 -22.93 -4.15
CA TRP A 561 4.02 -22.00 -5.23
C TRP A 561 2.50 -21.93 -5.47
N LEU A 562 1.81 -23.07 -5.44
CA LEU A 562 0.35 -23.09 -5.52
C LEU A 562 -0.26 -22.30 -4.36
N ASN A 563 0.19 -22.51 -3.13
CA ASN A 563 -0.27 -21.75 -1.97
C ASN A 563 0.02 -20.24 -2.11
N GLU A 564 1.15 -19.85 -2.68
CA GLU A 564 1.45 -18.44 -2.97
C GLU A 564 0.45 -17.87 -3.99
N ILE A 565 0.08 -18.61 -5.03
CA ILE A 565 -0.93 -18.20 -6.01
C ILE A 565 -2.31 -18.09 -5.34
N LEU A 566 -2.71 -19.09 -4.56
CA LEU A 566 -3.97 -19.09 -3.80
C LEU A 566 -4.04 -17.93 -2.79
N MET A 567 -2.90 -17.49 -2.26
CA MET A 567 -2.78 -16.42 -1.27
C MET A 567 -2.46 -15.05 -1.88
N SER A 568 -2.22 -14.96 -3.19
CA SER A 568 -1.95 -13.71 -3.88
C SER A 568 -3.20 -12.81 -3.85
N ASN A 569 -3.12 -11.70 -3.14
CA ASN A 569 -4.21 -10.73 -2.98
C ASN A 569 -4.01 -9.45 -3.79
N ASP A 570 -2.98 -9.36 -4.64
CA ASP A 570 -2.67 -8.13 -5.39
C ASP A 570 -3.44 -8.07 -6.73
N ARG A 571 -4.77 -8.21 -6.63
CA ARG A 571 -5.72 -8.34 -7.75
C ARG A 571 -6.43 -7.02 -8.08
N SER A 572 -6.05 -5.91 -7.44
CA SER A 572 -6.82 -4.66 -7.49
C SER A 572 -6.57 -3.77 -8.71
N GLY A 573 -5.55 -4.05 -9.53
CA GLY A 573 -5.20 -3.23 -10.69
C GLY A 573 -5.92 -3.60 -12.01
N LEU A 574 -6.53 -4.78 -12.09
CA LEU A 574 -7.08 -5.33 -13.35
C LEU A 574 -8.61 -5.30 -13.43
N SER A 575 -9.31 -4.76 -12.44
CA SER A 575 -10.78 -4.83 -12.32
C SER A 575 -11.59 -4.01 -13.34
N GLU A 576 -10.95 -3.22 -14.21
CA GLU A 576 -11.65 -2.35 -15.18
C GLU A 576 -11.78 -2.96 -16.58
N LEU A 577 -11.03 -4.01 -16.86
CA LEU A 577 -11.06 -4.72 -18.14
C LEU A 577 -11.93 -5.99 -18.05
N SER A 578 -12.50 -6.43 -19.18
CA SER A 578 -13.15 -7.75 -19.21
C SER A 578 -12.09 -8.84 -18.97
N PRO A 579 -12.46 -9.98 -18.33
CA PRO A 579 -11.54 -11.10 -18.13
C PRO A 579 -10.82 -11.55 -19.40
N GLU A 580 -11.56 -11.60 -20.52
CA GLU A 580 -10.99 -11.93 -21.82
C GLU A 580 -9.89 -10.97 -22.26
N ARG A 581 -10.04 -9.68 -22.00
CA ARG A 581 -9.02 -8.68 -22.40
C ARG A 581 -7.79 -8.76 -21.53
N ILE A 582 -7.96 -9.03 -20.26
CA ILE A 582 -6.85 -9.26 -19.33
C ILE A 582 -6.06 -10.50 -19.73
N LEU A 583 -6.76 -11.61 -20.03
CA LEU A 583 -6.14 -12.83 -20.53
C LEU A 583 -5.36 -12.57 -21.84
N GLN A 584 -5.93 -11.81 -22.76
CA GLN A 584 -5.28 -11.45 -24.02
C GLN A 584 -3.97 -10.69 -23.79
N ASP A 585 -3.91 -9.81 -22.79
CA ASP A 585 -2.70 -9.08 -22.45
C ASP A 585 -1.63 -10.00 -21.80
N PHE A 586 -2.01 -10.93 -20.94
CA PHE A 586 -1.08 -11.94 -20.41
C PHE A 586 -0.52 -12.84 -21.52
N LEU A 587 -1.37 -13.38 -22.37
CA LEU A 587 -0.97 -14.23 -23.48
C LEU A 587 -0.02 -13.49 -24.43
N ARG A 588 -0.33 -12.24 -24.74
CA ARG A 588 0.52 -11.36 -25.57
C ARG A 588 1.92 -11.22 -24.99
N GLN A 589 2.02 -10.95 -23.69
CA GLN A 589 3.30 -10.75 -23.01
C GLN A 589 4.11 -12.04 -22.96
N ILE A 590 3.49 -13.17 -22.64
CA ILE A 590 4.14 -14.49 -22.62
C ILE A 590 4.67 -14.86 -24.02
N TRP A 591 3.88 -14.60 -25.07
CA TRP A 591 4.32 -14.82 -26.45
C TRP A 591 5.49 -13.92 -26.86
N MET A 592 5.49 -12.66 -26.48
CA MET A 592 6.63 -11.77 -26.72
C MET A 592 7.92 -12.27 -26.05
N GLU A 593 7.82 -12.82 -24.84
CA GLU A 593 8.96 -13.43 -24.16
C GLU A 593 9.44 -14.70 -24.87
N ALA A 594 8.50 -15.56 -25.30
CA ALA A 594 8.84 -16.75 -26.05
C ALA A 594 9.58 -16.42 -27.37
N VAL A 595 9.11 -15.40 -28.09
CA VAL A 595 9.77 -14.92 -29.32
C VAL A 595 11.14 -14.31 -29.03
N ARG A 596 11.30 -13.54 -27.95
CA ARG A 596 12.61 -12.99 -27.53
C ARG A 596 13.61 -14.10 -27.18
N ARG A 597 13.17 -15.13 -26.49
CA ARG A 597 14.02 -16.31 -26.18
C ARG A 597 14.50 -16.98 -27.46
N ARG A 598 13.63 -17.20 -28.44
CA ARG A 598 14.00 -17.74 -29.74
C ARG A 598 14.97 -16.83 -30.50
N GLN A 599 14.76 -15.53 -30.44
CA GLN A 599 15.67 -14.55 -31.04
C GLN A 599 17.06 -14.61 -30.40
N GLY A 600 17.12 -14.69 -29.05
CA GLY A 600 18.37 -14.80 -28.30
C GLY A 600 19.12 -16.13 -28.50
N ALA A 601 18.39 -17.21 -28.81
CA ALA A 601 18.97 -18.54 -29.08
C ALA A 601 19.58 -18.66 -30.50
N LEU A 602 19.42 -17.65 -31.37
CA LEU A 602 20.05 -17.66 -32.68
C LEU A 602 21.58 -17.53 -32.56
N PRO A 603 22.37 -18.32 -33.35
CA PRO A 603 23.83 -18.24 -33.33
C PRO A 603 24.34 -16.82 -33.49
N ALA A 604 25.43 -16.45 -32.79
CA ALA A 604 26.01 -15.12 -32.86
C ALA A 604 26.59 -14.77 -34.25
N GLU A 605 26.89 -15.78 -35.05
CA GLU A 605 27.40 -15.62 -36.42
C GLU A 605 26.38 -14.89 -37.31
N SER A 606 26.83 -13.79 -37.93
CA SER A 606 26.02 -13.03 -38.87
C SER A 606 25.99 -13.75 -40.22
N THR A 607 24.96 -14.52 -40.47
CA THR A 607 24.62 -15.08 -41.77
C THR A 607 23.34 -14.40 -42.28
N ALA A 608 23.18 -14.31 -43.59
CA ALA A 608 21.97 -13.69 -44.18
C ALA A 608 20.70 -14.32 -43.69
N GLU A 609 20.71 -15.64 -43.38
CA GLU A 609 19.58 -16.37 -42.83
C GLU A 609 19.29 -15.99 -41.36
N ASN A 610 20.35 -15.94 -40.52
CA ASN A 610 20.22 -15.55 -39.09
C ASN A 610 19.76 -14.09 -38.95
N ASP A 611 20.30 -13.19 -39.76
CA ASP A 611 19.92 -11.77 -39.76
C ASP A 611 18.48 -11.58 -40.21
N LEU A 612 18.01 -12.36 -41.20
CA LEU A 612 16.62 -12.35 -41.61
C LEU A 612 15.69 -12.88 -40.49
N LYS A 613 16.08 -13.96 -39.80
CA LYS A 613 15.34 -14.51 -38.65
C LYS A 613 15.27 -13.49 -37.52
N ARG A 614 16.37 -12.83 -37.15
CA ARG A 614 16.40 -11.75 -36.14
C ARG A 614 15.46 -10.61 -36.50
N LEU A 615 15.46 -10.16 -37.75
CA LEU A 615 14.58 -9.11 -38.25
C LEU A 615 13.11 -9.53 -38.17
N ASN A 616 12.80 -10.77 -38.54
CA ASN A 616 11.45 -11.31 -38.48
C ASN A 616 10.94 -11.39 -37.04
N TYR A 617 11.76 -11.86 -36.09
CA TYR A 617 11.41 -11.89 -34.66
C TYR A 617 11.22 -10.47 -34.10
N SER A 618 12.11 -9.52 -34.40
CA SER A 618 11.96 -8.12 -34.01
C SER A 618 10.67 -7.48 -34.55
N THR A 619 10.35 -7.76 -35.81
CA THR A 619 9.11 -7.30 -36.43
C THR A 619 7.89 -7.92 -35.77
N CYS A 620 7.95 -9.22 -35.45
CA CYS A 620 6.89 -9.92 -34.74
C CYS A 620 6.66 -9.34 -33.35
N ILE A 621 7.70 -9.14 -32.55
CA ILE A 621 7.63 -8.52 -31.22
C ILE A 621 6.94 -7.15 -31.31
N ARG A 622 7.38 -6.30 -32.26
CA ARG A 622 6.78 -4.97 -32.45
C ARG A 622 5.29 -5.05 -32.82
N ARG A 623 4.90 -5.99 -33.66
CA ARG A 623 3.49 -6.19 -34.00
C ARG A 623 2.69 -6.75 -32.84
N LEU A 624 3.25 -7.67 -32.04
CA LEU A 624 2.63 -8.15 -30.82
C LEU A 624 2.41 -7.01 -29.81
N GLN A 625 3.31 -6.04 -29.75
CA GLN A 625 3.17 -4.86 -28.86
C GLN A 625 2.09 -3.88 -29.33
N CYS A 626 2.04 -3.59 -30.62
CA CYS A 626 1.31 -2.42 -31.16
C CYS A 626 -0.01 -2.76 -31.84
N ASP A 627 -0.14 -3.98 -32.40
CA ASP A 627 -1.34 -4.36 -33.18
C ASP A 627 -2.55 -4.69 -32.27
N PRO A 628 -3.80 -4.43 -32.73
CA PRO A 628 -4.98 -4.94 -32.06
C PRO A 628 -4.95 -6.47 -31.89
N TRP A 629 -5.60 -7.00 -30.85
CA TRP A 629 -5.58 -8.43 -30.51
C TRP A 629 -5.82 -9.35 -31.71
N ARG A 630 -6.83 -9.07 -32.52
CA ARG A 630 -7.18 -9.88 -33.69
C ARG A 630 -6.02 -10.02 -34.69
N LYS A 631 -5.18 -9.01 -34.83
CA LYS A 631 -3.98 -9.04 -35.70
C LYS A 631 -2.78 -9.63 -35.00
N ALA A 632 -2.60 -9.32 -33.72
CA ALA A 632 -1.52 -9.86 -32.90
C ALA A 632 -1.66 -11.37 -32.70
N SER A 633 -2.86 -11.87 -32.39
CA SER A 633 -3.14 -13.29 -32.18
C SER A 633 -2.93 -14.14 -33.43
N ALA A 634 -3.08 -13.57 -34.62
CA ALA A 634 -2.78 -14.27 -35.88
C ALA A 634 -1.28 -14.58 -36.08
N LEU A 635 -0.40 -13.95 -35.29
CA LEU A 635 1.05 -14.22 -35.28
C LEU A 635 1.44 -15.26 -34.24
N MET A 636 0.55 -15.57 -33.32
CA MET A 636 0.80 -16.50 -32.20
C MET A 636 0.56 -17.94 -32.68
N THR A 637 1.46 -18.45 -33.52
CA THR A 637 1.36 -19.82 -34.06
C THR A 637 2.57 -20.65 -33.63
N PRO A 638 2.41 -21.98 -33.47
CA PRO A 638 3.53 -22.87 -33.11
C PRO A 638 4.72 -22.75 -34.06
N GLU A 639 4.48 -22.50 -35.35
CA GLU A 639 5.51 -22.36 -36.38
C GLU A 639 6.42 -21.15 -36.16
N LEU A 640 5.91 -20.10 -35.49
CA LEU A 640 6.73 -18.93 -35.12
C LEU A 640 7.81 -19.30 -34.10
N LEU A 641 7.56 -20.30 -33.25
CA LEU A 641 8.47 -20.76 -32.21
C LEU A 641 9.24 -22.03 -32.58
N ALA A 642 8.92 -22.64 -33.70
CA ALA A 642 9.70 -23.76 -34.26
C ALA A 642 10.99 -23.24 -34.90
#